data_eddb54d1566f5efba5a64abfa263e5e7
#
_entry.id   eddb54d1566f5efba5a64abfa263e5e7
#
_cell.length_a   1.000
_cell.length_b   1.000
_cell.length_c   1.000
_cell.angle_alpha   90.00
_cell.angle_beta   90.00
_cell.angle_gamma   90.00
#
_symmetry.space_group_name_H-M   'P 1'
#
loop_
_entity.id
_entity.type
_entity.pdbx_description
1 polymer ?
#
loop_
_entity_poly.entity_id
_entity_poly.type
_entity_poly.pdbx_seq_one_letter_code
_entity_poly.pdbx_strand_id
1 'polypeptide(L)'
;MRKLLIMLLSLVFGMSVLSGCTSSETDPMAREQNPNLEVSFTDGSSVKSAFTDSRLDGMKGVLENEELRLFIDEQTGVIAVLNQKNGEIWYSNPVEREADALASGINKDLLSAQVKMDFYNKLGQIISVNSYTDSVVNKQIKIESIENAIKVLYQFGTSEKTFDDLPMKVNKERFEEIILSKMDKTGQRTMKIAYTLDEENGVYTRNDEALKGLQLERTFKGFEEAGYTEEDLLKDIADNQLNQTKPVPRIFQLSIEYRLEGEQLVVKVPTADIRYPEDYPINDIAILSFFGAGGQKEEGSLFVPDGSGALIHFNNGKTKYPAYKQAVYGVDGATETTDAYALQQEVKLPVFGLIRKEGALLGIIEQGASLATINADVSGRVNGYNYVYPSFTLIAKGDVTLTSSEQNRTLPRFQQEPPKTDYVIRYAFLSGAEASYQGMAHYYQQYLSERKGLPELQKAEDTKSTPFYLELVGGITKTKHVFGIPYQSLEPLTTFKNAQDILEQMKQLGIDNIKVKYAGWFNRGLNHKVPDHISVDKALGGSKQLEKLVDFAKEQNVQLFPDVALLSANQTSGFKVNKKASRMLSEVPAATYPFNMALNRRDRERLPSYVISPRIIESYVDEMIKGLQDYQTGGVSLRDMADQLNSDFRKSNEIDRSESEQISVQSLENISGHQMQILADGGNAYALPYLTDITDAPMSSSNFKLEDQEIPFYQMVIRGYVNYTGVPYNLSTFTDSKQYVLKSLEYGSGVYFKWIYEPNHKVKDTEFDYLYAVNYEQWIKEAAEMYQEINGVLEKVQNQRITGHEKLDDGVYKTDYENGVYVIVNYNHSAVHVDGQQIEAESYITGGEHF
;
A
#
# COMPACT_ATOMS: atom_id res chain seq x y z
N MET A 1 -56.01 -9.98 -39.49
CA MET A 1 -55.50 -8.86 -38.61
C MET A 1 -54.36 -9.28 -37.72
N ARG A 2 -54.25 -10.48 -37.14
CA ARG A 2 -53.11 -10.86 -36.28
C ARG A 2 -51.75 -11.02 -37.02
N LYS A 3 -51.73 -11.40 -38.28
CA LYS A 3 -50.49 -11.54 -39.08
C LYS A 3 -49.93 -10.21 -39.62
N LEU A 4 -50.81 -9.18 -39.76
CA LEU A 4 -50.35 -7.84 -40.17
C LEU A 4 -49.76 -7.05 -38.98
N LEU A 5 -50.20 -7.34 -37.76
CA LEU A 5 -49.68 -6.70 -36.55
C LEU A 5 -48.25 -7.18 -36.17
N ILE A 6 -47.94 -8.45 -36.48
CA ILE A 6 -46.62 -9.03 -36.24
C ILE A 6 -45.60 -8.52 -37.25
N MET A 7 -46.02 -8.23 -38.48
CA MET A 7 -45.15 -7.66 -39.51
C MET A 7 -44.85 -6.15 -39.28
N LEU A 8 -45.78 -5.41 -38.68
CA LEU A 8 -45.54 -4.03 -38.28
C LEU A 8 -44.64 -3.90 -37.01
N LEU A 9 -44.74 -4.84 -36.06
CA LEU A 9 -43.86 -4.87 -34.91
C LEU A 9 -42.42 -5.28 -35.27
N SER A 10 -42.23 -6.13 -36.26
CA SER A 10 -40.88 -6.49 -36.73
C SER A 10 -40.23 -5.40 -37.57
N LEU A 11 -41.01 -4.52 -38.21
CA LEU A 11 -40.46 -3.34 -38.94
C LEU A 11 -40.08 -2.18 -37.99
N VAL A 12 -40.78 -2.03 -36.86
CA VAL A 12 -40.43 -1.02 -35.83
C VAL A 12 -39.23 -1.44 -35.00
N PHE A 13 -39.02 -2.74 -34.81
CA PHE A 13 -37.82 -3.26 -34.12
C PHE A 13 -36.56 -3.27 -35.03
N GLY A 14 -36.76 -3.30 -36.37
CA GLY A 14 -35.65 -3.26 -37.34
C GLY A 14 -35.14 -1.85 -37.61
N MET A 15 -35.92 -0.78 -37.31
CA MET A 15 -35.49 0.63 -37.48
C MET A 15 -34.90 1.26 -36.21
N SER A 16 -35.04 0.64 -35.06
CA SER A 16 -34.46 1.15 -33.82
C SER A 16 -33.04 0.61 -33.53
N VAL A 17 -32.49 -0.24 -34.40
CA VAL A 17 -31.10 -0.76 -34.28
C VAL A 17 -30.13 -0.02 -35.23
N LEU A 18 -30.60 0.90 -36.07
CA LEU A 18 -29.78 1.65 -37.02
C LEU A 18 -29.60 3.16 -36.69
N SER A 19 -30.01 3.59 -35.49
CA SER A 19 -29.81 4.98 -35.03
C SER A 19 -28.91 5.09 -33.81
N GLY A 20 -28.01 4.15 -33.60
CA GLY A 20 -27.09 4.07 -32.48
C GLY A 20 -25.61 4.09 -32.89
N CYS A 21 -25.27 4.88 -33.92
CA CYS A 21 -23.88 5.19 -34.24
C CYS A 21 -23.81 6.63 -34.71
N THR A 22 -23.46 7.53 -33.84
CA THR A 22 -22.64 8.72 -33.96
C THR A 22 -23.01 9.75 -32.91
N SER A 23 -22.45 9.62 -31.74
CA SER A 23 -21.93 10.73 -31.01
C SER A 23 -20.72 10.14 -30.25
N SER A 24 -19.58 10.27 -30.86
CA SER A 24 -18.35 10.25 -30.12
C SER A 24 -18.37 11.50 -29.22
N GLU A 25 -18.99 11.39 -28.06
CA GLU A 25 -18.55 12.18 -26.95
C GLU A 25 -17.11 11.71 -26.71
N THR A 26 -16.17 12.50 -27.19
CA THR A 26 -14.78 12.40 -26.78
C THR A 26 -14.78 12.56 -25.28
N ASP A 27 -14.57 11.48 -24.57
CA ASP A 27 -14.27 11.47 -23.16
C ASP A 27 -13.09 12.47 -22.99
N PRO A 28 -13.25 13.58 -22.26
CA PRO A 28 -12.17 14.55 -22.07
C PRO A 28 -10.97 13.96 -21.31
N MET A 29 -11.04 12.70 -20.88
CA MET A 29 -9.99 11.90 -20.26
C MET A 29 -9.49 10.78 -21.16
N ALA A 30 -9.94 10.62 -22.40
CA ALA A 30 -9.36 9.69 -23.35
C ALA A 30 -7.90 10.10 -23.57
N ARG A 31 -6.96 9.32 -23.03
CA ARG A 31 -5.54 9.51 -23.26
C ARG A 31 -5.28 9.31 -24.73
N GLU A 32 -4.61 10.27 -25.36
CA GLU A 32 -4.16 10.10 -26.72
C GLU A 32 -3.30 8.85 -26.79
N GLN A 33 -3.78 7.82 -27.49
CA GLN A 33 -3.14 6.52 -27.63
C GLN A 33 -1.81 6.58 -28.40
N ASN A 34 -1.48 7.74 -28.90
CA ASN A 34 -0.21 7.99 -29.57
C ASN A 34 0.24 9.39 -29.15
N PRO A 35 1.21 9.51 -28.24
CA PRO A 35 1.74 10.81 -27.91
C PRO A 35 2.39 11.37 -29.19
N ASN A 36 1.62 12.15 -29.94
CA ASN A 36 2.19 13.01 -30.99
C ASN A 36 2.97 14.10 -30.25
N LEU A 37 4.24 13.78 -30.01
CA LEU A 37 5.13 14.54 -29.18
C LEU A 37 5.72 15.67 -30.00
N GLU A 38 4.97 16.72 -30.19
CA GLU A 38 5.51 18.06 -30.51
C GLU A 38 6.13 18.70 -29.25
N VAL A 39 6.81 17.92 -28.40
CA VAL A 39 7.57 18.49 -27.30
C VAL A 39 8.94 18.82 -27.82
N SER A 40 9.24 20.09 -27.92
CA SER A 40 10.60 20.57 -28.15
C SER A 40 11.43 20.25 -26.92
N PHE A 41 12.21 19.18 -26.98
CA PHE A 41 13.21 18.87 -25.95
C PHE A 41 14.39 19.81 -26.13
N THR A 42 14.85 20.40 -25.03
CA THR A 42 16.06 21.21 -24.98
C THR A 42 17.07 20.54 -24.06
N ASP A 43 18.33 20.92 -24.16
CA ASP A 43 19.40 20.48 -23.24
C ASP A 43 19.20 21.05 -21.81
N GLY A 44 17.98 21.35 -21.40
CA GLY A 44 17.63 21.86 -20.07
C GLY A 44 17.92 23.35 -19.85
N SER A 45 18.01 24.16 -20.89
CA SER A 45 18.48 25.53 -20.79
C SER A 45 17.42 26.61 -20.54
N SER A 46 16.18 26.24 -20.21
CA SER A 46 15.07 27.19 -20.05
C SER A 46 14.92 27.80 -18.66
N VAL A 47 15.60 27.27 -17.65
CA VAL A 47 15.48 27.74 -16.27
C VAL A 47 16.58 28.74 -15.94
N LYS A 48 16.19 29.93 -15.44
CA LYS A 48 17.17 30.96 -15.01
C LYS A 48 17.66 30.65 -13.60
N SER A 49 18.99 30.73 -13.40
CA SER A 49 19.55 30.68 -12.06
C SER A 49 19.20 31.95 -11.32
N ALA A 50 18.55 31.82 -10.16
CA ALA A 50 18.22 32.95 -9.27
C ALA A 50 19.34 33.23 -8.27
N PHE A 51 20.12 32.19 -7.90
CA PHE A 51 21.21 32.26 -6.94
C PHE A 51 22.22 31.11 -7.21
N THR A 52 23.37 31.20 -6.55
CA THR A 52 24.47 30.22 -6.67
C THR A 52 25.01 29.86 -5.29
N ASP A 53 25.60 28.65 -5.18
CA ASP A 53 26.39 28.24 -4.01
C ASP A 53 27.67 27.54 -4.53
N SER A 54 28.83 27.92 -4.00
CA SER A 54 30.13 27.41 -4.47
C SER A 54 30.32 25.88 -4.23
N ARG A 55 29.55 25.29 -3.34
CA ARG A 55 29.54 23.84 -3.08
C ARG A 55 28.73 23.05 -4.12
N LEU A 56 27.89 23.73 -4.90
CA LEU A 56 26.99 23.22 -5.92
C LEU A 56 27.33 23.78 -7.30
N ASP A 57 28.64 23.85 -7.60
CA ASP A 57 29.12 24.33 -8.90
C ASP A 57 28.55 23.47 -10.04
N GLY A 58 28.05 24.12 -11.08
CA GLY A 58 27.37 23.47 -12.22
C GLY A 58 25.86 23.29 -12.04
N MET A 59 25.29 23.47 -10.86
CA MET A 59 23.83 23.45 -10.62
C MET A 59 23.25 24.87 -10.56
N LYS A 60 22.03 25.04 -11.05
CA LYS A 60 21.29 26.29 -10.97
C LYS A 60 20.43 26.35 -9.72
N GLY A 61 20.53 27.41 -8.92
CA GLY A 61 19.61 27.70 -7.84
C GLY A 61 18.27 28.20 -8.39
N VAL A 62 17.19 27.47 -8.16
CA VAL A 62 15.91 27.68 -8.88
C VAL A 62 14.73 28.05 -7.99
N LEU A 63 14.68 27.56 -6.76
CA LEU A 63 13.66 27.89 -5.75
C LEU A 63 14.32 28.16 -4.41
N GLU A 64 13.80 29.15 -3.70
CA GLU A 64 14.29 29.56 -2.38
C GLU A 64 13.11 29.99 -1.51
N ASN A 65 13.14 29.62 -0.25
CA ASN A 65 12.33 30.19 0.82
C ASN A 65 13.22 30.45 2.06
N GLU A 66 12.64 30.77 3.20
CA GLU A 66 13.39 31.06 4.43
C GLU A 66 14.20 29.89 4.96
N GLU A 67 13.79 28.66 4.65
CA GLU A 67 14.33 27.42 5.23
C GLU A 67 15.22 26.64 4.25
N LEU A 68 14.84 26.63 2.98
CA LEU A 68 15.43 25.74 1.97
C LEU A 68 15.80 26.47 0.68
N ARG A 69 16.83 25.94 0.00
CA ARG A 69 17.17 26.28 -1.37
C ARG A 69 17.22 25.05 -2.24
N LEU A 70 16.55 25.09 -3.38
CA LEU A 70 16.58 24.02 -4.38
C LEU A 70 17.50 24.39 -5.53
N PHE A 71 18.39 23.47 -5.86
CA PHE A 71 19.28 23.53 -7.01
C PHE A 71 18.97 22.40 -7.97
N ILE A 72 19.17 22.62 -9.25
CA ILE A 72 18.98 21.62 -10.31
C ILE A 72 20.11 21.64 -11.33
N ASP A 73 20.53 20.47 -11.76
CA ASP A 73 21.38 20.26 -12.94
C ASP A 73 20.47 20.22 -14.18
N GLU A 74 20.63 21.17 -15.08
CA GLU A 74 19.78 21.29 -16.28
C GLU A 74 19.95 20.19 -17.31
N GLN A 75 21.06 19.48 -17.29
CA GLN A 75 21.34 18.43 -18.25
C GLN A 75 20.75 17.08 -17.83
N THR A 76 20.68 16.84 -16.52
CA THR A 76 20.33 15.54 -15.96
C THR A 76 19.03 15.54 -15.15
N GLY A 77 18.57 16.72 -14.71
CA GLY A 77 17.44 16.82 -13.77
C GLY A 77 17.77 16.43 -12.33
N VAL A 78 19.05 16.16 -12.03
CA VAL A 78 19.51 15.92 -10.67
C VAL A 78 19.27 17.16 -9.81
N ILE A 79 18.73 16.97 -8.63
CA ILE A 79 18.47 18.07 -7.68
C ILE A 79 19.36 17.97 -6.45
N ALA A 80 19.58 19.13 -5.82
CA ALA A 80 20.17 19.27 -4.50
C ALA A 80 19.34 20.24 -3.67
N VAL A 81 19.11 19.91 -2.39
CA VAL A 81 18.40 20.76 -1.44
C VAL A 81 19.38 21.18 -0.36
N LEU A 82 19.55 22.47 -0.20
CA LEU A 82 20.35 23.06 0.88
C LEU A 82 19.40 23.48 2.00
N ASN A 83 19.60 22.89 3.18
CA ASN A 83 18.96 23.34 4.41
C ASN A 83 19.71 24.59 4.92
N GLN A 84 19.03 25.75 4.94
CA GLN A 84 19.66 27.02 5.31
C GLN A 84 19.95 27.14 6.82
N LYS A 85 19.28 26.35 7.67
CA LYS A 85 19.48 26.36 9.13
C LYS A 85 20.84 25.79 9.54
N ASN A 86 21.26 24.70 8.91
CA ASN A 86 22.48 23.96 9.28
C ASN A 86 23.53 23.89 8.16
N GLY A 87 23.15 24.34 6.94
CA GLY A 87 24.04 24.31 5.78
C GLY A 87 24.23 22.93 5.15
N GLU A 88 23.47 21.92 5.54
CA GLU A 88 23.51 20.57 4.99
C GLU A 88 22.90 20.52 3.59
N ILE A 89 23.49 19.69 2.71
CA ILE A 89 23.04 19.50 1.33
C ILE A 89 22.60 18.05 1.14
N TRP A 90 21.37 17.90 0.66
CA TRP A 90 20.77 16.60 0.33
C TRP A 90 20.67 16.46 -1.19
N TYR A 91 21.35 15.48 -1.75
CA TYR A 91 21.35 15.21 -3.19
C TYR A 91 20.34 14.12 -3.57
N SER A 92 19.65 14.28 -4.70
CA SER A 92 18.77 13.24 -5.25
C SER A 92 19.50 11.99 -5.70
N ASN A 93 20.80 12.11 -5.98
CA ASN A 93 21.66 11.03 -6.43
C ASN A 93 23.04 11.11 -5.73
N PRO A 94 23.68 9.97 -5.48
CA PRO A 94 25.00 9.96 -4.87
C PRO A 94 26.03 10.79 -5.67
N VAL A 95 26.78 11.65 -5.00
CA VAL A 95 27.75 12.53 -5.65
C VAL A 95 28.89 11.70 -6.29
N GLU A 96 29.38 10.69 -5.58
CA GLU A 96 30.50 9.83 -6.03
C GLU A 96 30.04 8.63 -6.87
N ARG A 97 28.83 8.65 -7.44
CA ARG A 97 28.22 7.52 -8.16
C ARG A 97 29.06 6.98 -9.31
N GLU A 98 29.81 7.84 -9.99
CA GLU A 98 30.69 7.42 -11.09
C GLU A 98 31.84 6.53 -10.61
N ALA A 99 32.32 6.73 -9.40
CA ALA A 99 33.40 5.98 -8.79
C ALA A 99 32.93 4.65 -8.16
N ASP A 100 31.64 4.36 -8.13
CA ASP A 100 31.10 3.10 -7.60
C ASP A 100 31.62 1.90 -8.42
N ALA A 101 32.44 1.06 -7.79
CA ALA A 101 33.03 -0.12 -8.40
C ALA A 101 32.12 -1.37 -8.32
N LEU A 102 31.06 -1.34 -7.52
CA LEU A 102 30.13 -2.47 -7.34
C LEU A 102 29.01 -2.44 -8.37
N ALA A 103 28.48 -1.25 -8.65
CA ALA A 103 27.39 -1.11 -9.60
C ALA A 103 27.84 -1.36 -11.03
N SER A 104 27.07 -2.15 -11.78
CA SER A 104 27.30 -2.44 -13.20
C SER A 104 25.99 -2.50 -13.98
N GLY A 105 26.06 -2.23 -15.30
CA GLY A 105 24.88 -2.22 -16.15
C GLY A 105 23.78 -1.32 -15.63
N ILE A 106 22.53 -1.76 -15.66
CA ILE A 106 21.37 -0.98 -15.22
C ILE A 106 21.50 -0.45 -13.79
N ASN A 107 22.14 -1.19 -12.87
CA ASN A 107 22.33 -0.74 -11.50
C ASN A 107 23.28 0.48 -11.42
N LYS A 108 24.24 0.59 -12.35
CA LYS A 108 25.11 1.78 -12.47
C LYS A 108 24.31 2.97 -12.99
N ASP A 109 23.50 2.75 -14.01
CA ASP A 109 22.70 3.80 -14.64
C ASP A 109 21.64 4.37 -13.66
N LEU A 110 21.03 3.49 -12.84
CA LEU A 110 20.06 3.89 -11.81
C LEU A 110 20.65 4.87 -10.79
N LEU A 111 21.94 4.82 -10.48
CA LEU A 111 22.58 5.79 -9.58
C LEU A 111 22.50 7.24 -10.10
N SER A 112 22.27 7.43 -11.40
CA SER A 112 22.11 8.74 -12.05
C SER A 112 20.64 9.05 -12.41
N ALA A 113 19.72 8.11 -12.21
CA ALA A 113 18.32 8.26 -12.59
C ALA A 113 17.49 8.94 -11.49
N GLN A 114 16.52 9.78 -11.88
CA GLN A 114 15.49 10.33 -11.00
C GLN A 114 14.27 9.41 -10.94
N VAL A 115 14.03 8.67 -12.01
CA VAL A 115 12.88 7.77 -12.16
C VAL A 115 13.35 6.43 -12.69
N LYS A 116 12.87 5.35 -12.08
CA LYS A 116 12.83 4.02 -12.67
C LYS A 116 11.37 3.69 -12.96
N MET A 117 11.11 3.16 -14.14
CA MET A 117 9.78 2.78 -14.57
C MET A 117 9.79 1.34 -15.05
N ASP A 118 8.87 0.54 -14.53
CA ASP A 118 8.62 -0.83 -14.97
C ASP A 118 7.33 -0.87 -15.79
N PHE A 119 7.36 -1.50 -16.96
CA PHE A 119 6.17 -1.67 -17.80
C PHE A 119 6.02 -3.11 -18.28
N TYR A 120 4.82 -3.48 -18.71
CA TYR A 120 4.53 -4.80 -19.24
C TYR A 120 4.70 -4.83 -20.76
N ASN A 121 5.28 -5.90 -21.29
CA ASN A 121 5.18 -6.22 -22.70
C ASN A 121 3.85 -6.96 -22.99
N LYS A 122 3.61 -7.26 -24.28
CA LYS A 122 2.39 -7.97 -24.73
C LYS A 122 2.22 -9.37 -24.11
N LEU A 123 3.26 -9.94 -23.52
CA LEU A 123 3.23 -11.22 -22.82
C LEU A 123 3.02 -11.05 -21.30
N GLY A 124 2.89 -9.81 -20.81
CA GLY A 124 2.79 -9.49 -19.40
C GLY A 124 4.09 -9.64 -18.62
N GLN A 125 5.24 -9.66 -19.32
CA GLN A 125 6.57 -9.65 -18.69
C GLN A 125 7.00 -8.22 -18.38
N ILE A 126 7.64 -8.02 -17.25
CA ILE A 126 8.15 -6.71 -16.82
C ILE A 126 9.43 -6.38 -17.55
N ILE A 127 9.49 -5.16 -18.06
CA ILE A 127 10.69 -4.53 -18.64
C ILE A 127 10.93 -3.23 -17.88
N SER A 128 12.19 -2.97 -17.51
CA SER A 128 12.58 -1.76 -16.78
C SER A 128 13.26 -0.77 -17.70
N VAL A 129 12.94 0.50 -17.54
CA VAL A 129 13.62 1.66 -18.14
C VAL A 129 13.91 2.70 -17.05
N ASN A 130 14.81 3.63 -17.29
CA ASN A 130 15.14 4.67 -16.32
C ASN A 130 15.39 6.02 -16.98
N SER A 131 15.21 7.10 -16.22
CA SER A 131 15.32 8.46 -16.74
C SER A 131 16.73 8.82 -17.22
N TYR A 132 17.77 8.15 -16.77
CA TYR A 132 19.14 8.45 -17.20
C TYR A 132 19.42 7.89 -18.59
N THR A 133 19.38 6.58 -18.79
CA THR A 133 19.69 5.94 -20.08
C THR A 133 18.63 6.18 -21.14
N ASP A 134 17.35 6.19 -20.77
CA ASP A 134 16.25 6.21 -21.73
C ASP A 134 15.73 7.62 -22.03
N SER A 135 16.15 8.63 -21.26
CA SER A 135 15.75 10.02 -21.44
C SER A 135 16.94 10.98 -21.51
N VAL A 136 17.72 11.12 -20.43
CA VAL A 136 18.83 12.10 -20.34
C VAL A 136 19.90 11.87 -21.39
N VAL A 137 20.40 10.65 -21.54
CA VAL A 137 21.44 10.29 -22.55
C VAL A 137 20.94 10.59 -23.96
N ASN A 138 19.65 10.42 -24.21
CA ASN A 138 19.00 10.71 -25.49
C ASN A 138 18.59 12.18 -25.64
N LYS A 139 18.90 13.04 -24.67
CA LYS A 139 18.52 14.47 -24.65
C LYS A 139 17.01 14.69 -24.75
N GLN A 140 16.25 13.80 -24.12
CA GLN A 140 14.79 13.81 -24.08
C GLN A 140 14.26 14.24 -22.71
N ILE A 141 14.84 15.32 -22.18
CA ILE A 141 14.47 15.95 -20.92
C ILE A 141 14.10 17.42 -21.20
N LYS A 142 13.05 17.91 -20.54
CA LYS A 142 12.69 19.32 -20.55
C LYS A 142 12.50 19.81 -19.12
N ILE A 143 13.18 20.89 -18.77
CA ILE A 143 13.09 21.53 -17.46
C ILE A 143 12.48 22.90 -17.65
N GLU A 144 11.43 23.20 -16.90
CA GLU A 144 10.74 24.48 -16.98
C GLU A 144 10.27 24.99 -15.59
N SER A 145 10.27 26.30 -15.43
CA SER A 145 9.66 26.92 -14.26
C SER A 145 8.16 27.03 -14.49
N ILE A 146 7.39 26.57 -13.52
CA ILE A 146 5.94 26.76 -13.42
C ILE A 146 5.64 27.57 -12.17
N GLU A 147 4.38 27.89 -11.90
CA GLU A 147 4.01 28.71 -10.75
C GLU A 147 4.49 28.09 -9.42
N ASN A 148 5.46 28.73 -8.77
CA ASN A 148 6.10 28.30 -7.51
C ASN A 148 6.69 26.88 -7.52
N ALA A 149 7.05 26.34 -8.70
CA ALA A 149 7.62 25.02 -8.82
C ALA A 149 8.55 24.92 -10.05
N ILE A 150 9.34 23.85 -10.04
CA ILE A 150 10.12 23.40 -11.20
C ILE A 150 9.54 22.10 -11.69
N LYS A 151 9.24 22.02 -12.98
CA LYS A 151 8.75 20.82 -13.65
C LYS A 151 9.82 20.23 -14.52
N VAL A 152 10.09 18.95 -14.35
CA VAL A 152 11.00 18.17 -15.17
C VAL A 152 10.22 17.11 -15.91
N LEU A 153 10.12 17.21 -17.22
CA LEU A 153 9.50 16.24 -18.10
C LEU A 153 10.57 15.29 -18.64
N TYR A 154 10.32 14.00 -18.52
CA TYR A 154 11.12 12.92 -19.08
C TYR A 154 10.34 12.18 -20.17
N GLN A 155 10.99 11.96 -21.32
CA GLN A 155 10.52 11.03 -22.32
C GLN A 155 11.44 9.83 -22.39
N PHE A 156 10.88 8.63 -22.27
CA PHE A 156 11.60 7.36 -22.35
C PHE A 156 11.34 6.72 -23.69
N GLY A 157 12.40 6.19 -24.28
CA GLY A 157 12.35 5.56 -25.59
C GLY A 157 12.49 6.56 -26.73
N THR A 158 12.86 6.04 -27.87
CA THR A 158 13.02 6.80 -29.10
C THR A 158 12.04 6.28 -30.15
N SER A 159 11.72 7.13 -31.11
CA SER A 159 10.96 6.72 -32.30
C SER A 159 11.85 5.99 -33.31
N GLU A 160 12.97 5.40 -32.84
CA GLU A 160 13.84 4.67 -33.73
C GLU A 160 13.10 3.54 -34.45
N LYS A 161 13.24 3.55 -35.75
CA LYS A 161 12.66 2.53 -36.63
C LYS A 161 13.29 1.18 -36.31
N THR A 162 12.45 0.18 -36.02
CA THR A 162 12.84 -1.21 -35.83
C THR A 162 12.57 -2.02 -37.08
N PHE A 163 13.10 -3.26 -37.20
CA PHE A 163 12.74 -4.11 -38.32
C PHE A 163 11.22 -4.33 -38.48
N ASP A 164 10.44 -4.15 -37.40
CA ASP A 164 8.97 -4.25 -37.44
C ASP A 164 8.29 -3.11 -38.24
N ASP A 165 8.99 -2.00 -38.43
CA ASP A 165 8.58 -0.90 -39.32
C ASP A 165 8.77 -1.24 -40.79
N LEU A 166 9.38 -2.38 -41.12
CA LEU A 166 9.59 -2.88 -42.46
C LEU A 166 8.54 -3.95 -42.80
N PRO A 167 8.10 -4.05 -44.08
CA PRO A 167 7.11 -5.05 -44.44
C PRO A 167 7.62 -6.48 -44.19
N MET A 168 6.82 -7.35 -43.64
CA MET A 168 7.16 -8.77 -43.45
C MET A 168 7.24 -9.51 -44.76
N LYS A 169 6.39 -9.15 -45.73
CA LYS A 169 6.39 -9.72 -47.06
C LYS A 169 6.13 -8.63 -48.10
N VAL A 170 6.80 -8.72 -49.22
CA VAL A 170 6.60 -7.85 -50.39
C VAL A 170 6.51 -8.72 -51.65
N ASN A 171 5.53 -8.46 -52.50
CA ASN A 171 5.34 -9.18 -53.75
C ASN A 171 6.57 -9.04 -54.65
N LYS A 172 7.00 -10.14 -55.31
CA LYS A 172 8.21 -10.19 -56.11
C LYS A 172 8.32 -9.05 -57.14
N GLU A 173 7.26 -8.80 -57.88
CA GLU A 173 7.20 -7.74 -58.88
C GLU A 173 7.42 -6.35 -58.25
N ARG A 174 6.78 -6.07 -57.12
CA ARG A 174 6.97 -4.81 -56.40
C ARG A 174 8.36 -4.65 -55.84
N PHE A 175 8.92 -5.71 -55.27
CA PHE A 175 10.24 -5.68 -54.68
C PHE A 175 11.30 -5.46 -55.75
N GLU A 176 11.20 -6.12 -56.90
CA GLU A 176 12.17 -6.02 -57.96
C GLU A 176 12.01 -4.73 -58.81
N GLU A 177 10.78 -4.36 -59.17
CA GLU A 177 10.53 -3.23 -60.06
C GLU A 177 10.47 -1.88 -59.36
N ILE A 178 9.97 -1.82 -58.13
CA ILE A 178 9.79 -0.56 -57.39
C ILE A 178 10.94 -0.31 -56.42
N ILE A 179 11.45 -1.34 -55.73
CA ILE A 179 12.47 -1.18 -54.69
C ILE A 179 13.87 -1.39 -55.31
N LEU A 180 14.18 -2.60 -55.81
CA LEU A 180 15.50 -2.89 -56.30
C LEU A 180 15.94 -2.11 -57.54
N SER A 181 15.01 -1.79 -58.41
CA SER A 181 15.32 -1.04 -59.66
C SER A 181 15.86 0.37 -59.41
N LYS A 182 15.54 0.95 -58.26
CA LYS A 182 15.98 2.32 -57.89
C LYS A 182 17.32 2.36 -57.19
N MET A 183 17.94 1.20 -56.95
CA MET A 183 19.19 1.06 -56.18
C MET A 183 20.39 0.69 -57.05
N ASP A 184 21.53 1.09 -56.58
CA ASP A 184 22.79 0.57 -57.10
C ASP A 184 23.04 -0.92 -56.73
N LYS A 185 24.09 -1.54 -57.30
CA LYS A 185 24.41 -2.94 -56.99
C LYS A 185 24.64 -3.23 -55.50
N THR A 186 25.11 -2.25 -54.74
CA THR A 186 25.40 -2.39 -53.31
C THR A 186 24.09 -2.36 -52.52
N GLY A 187 23.19 -1.43 -52.83
CA GLY A 187 21.86 -1.35 -52.26
C GLY A 187 21.03 -2.61 -52.51
N GLN A 188 21.05 -3.09 -53.79
CA GLN A 188 20.37 -4.34 -54.18
C GLN A 188 20.85 -5.53 -53.34
N ARG A 189 22.20 -5.63 -53.14
CA ARG A 189 22.79 -6.70 -52.30
C ARG A 189 22.33 -6.59 -50.85
N THR A 190 22.29 -5.39 -50.29
CA THR A 190 21.79 -5.10 -48.93
C THR A 190 20.36 -5.57 -48.78
N MET A 191 19.48 -5.20 -49.74
CA MET A 191 18.08 -5.60 -49.70
C MET A 191 17.87 -7.11 -49.83
N LYS A 192 18.68 -7.80 -50.65
CA LYS A 192 18.66 -9.28 -50.82
C LYS A 192 19.17 -10.02 -49.58
N ILE A 193 19.96 -9.39 -48.71
CA ILE A 193 20.33 -9.94 -47.40
C ILE A 193 19.16 -9.79 -46.42
N ALA A 194 18.47 -8.64 -46.48
CA ALA A 194 17.34 -8.33 -45.62
C ALA A 194 16.05 -9.09 -45.97
N TYR A 195 15.91 -9.48 -47.25
CA TYR A 195 14.72 -10.16 -47.77
C TYR A 195 15.10 -11.36 -48.62
N THR A 196 14.47 -12.51 -48.29
CA THR A 196 14.69 -13.77 -49.03
C THR A 196 13.52 -14.06 -49.92
N LEU A 197 13.80 -14.40 -51.20
CA LEU A 197 12.77 -14.75 -52.18
C LEU A 197 12.22 -16.15 -51.91
N ASP A 198 10.91 -16.22 -51.77
CA ASP A 198 10.11 -17.44 -51.85
C ASP A 198 9.56 -17.59 -53.27
N GLU A 199 10.25 -18.41 -54.10
CA GLU A 199 9.90 -18.58 -55.52
C GLU A 199 8.54 -19.25 -55.72
N GLU A 200 8.09 -20.10 -54.76
CA GLU A 200 6.80 -20.81 -54.87
C GLU A 200 5.63 -19.86 -54.69
N ASN A 201 5.73 -18.92 -53.77
CA ASN A 201 4.69 -17.97 -53.44
C ASN A 201 4.86 -16.61 -54.19
N GLY A 202 5.99 -16.37 -54.84
CA GLY A 202 6.25 -15.12 -55.55
C GLY A 202 6.41 -13.91 -54.66
N VAL A 203 6.93 -14.10 -53.43
CA VAL A 203 7.08 -13.04 -52.43
C VAL A 203 8.51 -13.02 -51.86
N TYR A 204 8.96 -11.80 -51.51
CA TYR A 204 10.13 -11.62 -50.68
C TYR A 204 9.72 -11.57 -49.21
N THR A 205 10.32 -12.42 -48.40
CA THR A 205 10.03 -12.51 -46.95
C THR A 205 11.20 -11.92 -46.15
N ARG A 206 10.91 -11.08 -45.21
CA ARG A 206 11.86 -10.40 -44.33
C ARG A 206 12.68 -11.39 -43.49
N ASN A 207 14.00 -11.18 -43.44
CA ASN A 207 14.94 -11.97 -42.63
C ASN A 207 15.28 -11.21 -41.34
N ASP A 208 14.50 -11.44 -40.27
CA ASP A 208 14.63 -10.71 -39.01
C ASP A 208 15.98 -10.97 -38.31
N GLU A 209 16.63 -12.14 -38.57
CA GLU A 209 17.93 -12.45 -37.99
C GLU A 209 19.05 -11.61 -38.62
N ALA A 210 18.91 -11.24 -39.87
CA ALA A 210 19.87 -10.41 -40.59
C ALA A 210 19.71 -8.91 -40.30
N LEU A 211 18.53 -8.48 -39.85
CA LEU A 211 18.17 -7.06 -39.63
C LEU A 211 18.56 -6.54 -38.23
N LYS A 212 19.91 -6.44 -38.06
CA LYS A 212 20.50 -5.91 -36.81
C LYS A 212 21.58 -4.86 -37.12
N GLY A 213 21.66 -3.82 -36.25
CA GLY A 213 22.68 -2.78 -36.36
C GLY A 213 22.79 -2.16 -37.77
N LEU A 214 23.95 -2.07 -38.31
CA LEU A 214 24.24 -1.41 -39.61
C LEU A 214 23.43 -2.01 -40.80
N GLN A 215 23.07 -3.29 -40.73
CA GLN A 215 22.24 -3.90 -41.79
C GLN A 215 20.80 -3.36 -41.76
N LEU A 216 20.24 -3.15 -40.57
CA LEU A 216 18.93 -2.57 -40.39
C LEU A 216 18.89 -1.11 -40.91
N GLU A 217 19.84 -0.29 -40.49
CA GLU A 217 19.98 1.09 -40.97
C GLU A 217 20.10 1.18 -42.51
N ARG A 218 20.92 0.33 -43.11
CA ARG A 218 21.09 0.27 -44.57
C ARG A 218 19.82 -0.20 -45.28
N THR A 219 19.05 -1.06 -44.67
CA THR A 219 17.77 -1.54 -45.24
C THR A 219 16.74 -0.42 -45.21
N PHE A 220 16.61 0.34 -44.10
CA PHE A 220 15.75 1.54 -44.03
C PHE A 220 16.14 2.55 -45.12
N LYS A 221 17.42 2.85 -45.19
CA LYS A 221 17.94 3.76 -46.23
C LYS A 221 17.58 3.28 -47.65
N GLY A 222 17.64 1.97 -47.88
CA GLY A 222 17.21 1.38 -49.13
C GLY A 222 15.74 1.61 -49.45
N PHE A 223 14.85 1.42 -48.49
CA PHE A 223 13.42 1.70 -48.64
C PHE A 223 13.14 3.21 -48.85
N GLU A 224 13.86 4.09 -48.14
CA GLU A 224 13.77 5.55 -48.33
C GLU A 224 14.23 5.99 -49.72
N GLU A 225 15.37 5.48 -50.21
CA GLU A 225 15.88 5.72 -51.56
C GLU A 225 14.91 5.21 -52.63
N ALA A 226 14.20 4.13 -52.35
CA ALA A 226 13.17 3.61 -53.20
C ALA A 226 11.90 4.46 -53.21
N GLY A 227 11.76 5.39 -52.24
CA GLY A 227 10.53 6.20 -52.04
C GLY A 227 9.38 5.37 -51.51
N TYR A 228 9.68 4.33 -50.76
CA TYR A 228 8.68 3.48 -50.11
C TYR A 228 8.01 4.24 -48.99
N THR A 229 6.69 4.29 -49.02
CA THR A 229 5.86 5.08 -48.08
C THR A 229 5.09 4.19 -47.10
N GLU A 230 4.45 4.80 -46.12
CA GLU A 230 3.53 4.12 -45.20
C GLU A 230 2.32 3.49 -45.95
N GLU A 231 1.82 4.15 -47.00
CA GLU A 231 0.75 3.61 -47.84
C GLU A 231 1.21 2.32 -48.54
N ASP A 232 2.50 2.28 -48.97
CA ASP A 232 3.11 1.08 -49.56
C ASP A 232 3.17 -0.06 -48.55
N LEU A 233 3.56 0.23 -47.31
CA LEU A 233 3.60 -0.75 -46.20
C LEU A 233 2.19 -1.34 -45.93
N LEU A 234 1.20 -0.49 -45.80
CA LEU A 234 -0.19 -0.92 -45.60
C LEU A 234 -0.71 -1.75 -46.76
N LYS A 235 -0.33 -1.40 -47.97
CA LYS A 235 -0.65 -2.16 -49.17
C LYS A 235 -0.01 -3.55 -49.16
N ASP A 236 1.28 -3.65 -48.87
CA ASP A 236 1.99 -4.92 -48.81
C ASP A 236 1.44 -5.83 -47.69
N ILE A 237 1.01 -5.24 -46.55
CA ILE A 237 0.32 -5.98 -45.48
C ILE A 237 -1.02 -6.55 -46.01
N ALA A 238 -1.82 -5.72 -46.68
CA ALA A 238 -3.13 -6.12 -47.20
C ALA A 238 -3.00 -7.18 -48.31
N ASP A 239 -2.10 -6.96 -49.28
CA ASP A 239 -1.89 -7.84 -50.45
C ASP A 239 -1.41 -9.24 -50.02
N ASN A 240 -0.64 -9.33 -48.94
CA ASN A 240 -0.15 -10.59 -48.42
C ASN A 240 -0.99 -11.18 -47.30
N GLN A 241 -2.16 -10.59 -46.99
CA GLN A 241 -3.09 -11.02 -45.92
C GLN A 241 -2.42 -11.23 -44.58
N LEU A 242 -1.49 -10.36 -44.21
CA LEU A 242 -0.73 -10.44 -43.01
C LEU A 242 -1.47 -9.74 -41.85
N ASN A 243 -1.41 -10.35 -40.67
CA ASN A 243 -1.82 -9.70 -39.42
C ASN A 243 -0.69 -8.80 -38.87
N GLN A 244 0.11 -8.19 -39.75
CA GLN A 244 1.11 -7.23 -39.33
C GLN A 244 0.43 -5.92 -39.00
N THR A 245 0.45 -5.54 -37.73
CA THR A 245 0.05 -4.22 -37.27
C THR A 245 1.27 -3.31 -37.28
N LYS A 246 1.04 -2.00 -37.58
CA LYS A 246 2.10 -1.00 -37.45
C LYS A 246 2.63 -1.06 -36.02
N PRO A 247 3.98 -1.15 -35.83
CA PRO A 247 4.51 -1.13 -34.49
C PRO A 247 4.19 0.21 -33.83
N VAL A 248 3.61 0.14 -32.63
CA VAL A 248 3.41 1.34 -31.81
C VAL A 248 4.78 1.66 -31.17
N PRO A 249 5.31 2.89 -31.36
CA PRO A 249 6.55 3.27 -30.73
C PRO A 249 6.45 3.14 -29.23
N ARG A 250 7.45 2.53 -28.60
CA ARG A 250 7.53 2.40 -27.14
C ARG A 250 8.03 3.70 -26.52
N ILE A 251 7.18 4.72 -26.55
CA ILE A 251 7.49 6.03 -26.02
C ILE A 251 6.61 6.25 -24.78
N PHE A 252 7.27 6.59 -23.67
CA PHE A 252 6.59 6.92 -22.43
C PHE A 252 6.95 8.34 -22.04
N GLN A 253 6.06 9.01 -21.30
CA GLN A 253 6.31 10.33 -20.72
C GLN A 253 5.78 10.39 -19.33
N LEU A 254 6.51 11.08 -18.47
CA LEU A 254 6.03 11.54 -17.18
C LEU A 254 6.79 12.81 -16.78
N SER A 255 6.21 13.56 -15.85
CA SER A 255 6.85 14.73 -15.26
C SER A 255 6.98 14.61 -13.75
N ILE A 256 7.99 15.27 -13.20
CA ILE A 256 8.15 15.50 -11.77
C ILE A 256 8.09 17.00 -11.52
N GLU A 257 7.30 17.41 -10.55
CA GLU A 257 7.23 18.78 -10.06
C GLU A 257 7.88 18.86 -8.69
N TYR A 258 8.77 19.86 -8.52
CA TYR A 258 9.46 20.15 -7.27
C TYR A 258 9.00 21.49 -6.74
N ARG A 259 8.57 21.54 -5.47
CA ARG A 259 8.13 22.75 -4.78
C ARG A 259 8.72 22.80 -3.38
N LEU A 260 8.99 24.02 -2.88
CA LEU A 260 9.38 24.24 -1.49
C LEU A 260 8.19 24.77 -0.70
N GLU A 261 7.86 24.10 0.41
CA GLU A 261 6.79 24.51 1.34
C GLU A 261 7.32 24.46 2.78
N GLY A 262 7.64 25.64 3.35
CA GLY A 262 8.30 25.71 4.66
C GLY A 262 9.62 24.93 4.65
N GLU A 263 9.78 24.01 5.57
CA GLU A 263 10.96 23.15 5.69
C GLU A 263 10.84 21.83 4.89
N GLN A 264 9.94 21.78 3.92
CA GLN A 264 9.69 20.56 3.12
C GLN A 264 9.99 20.82 1.64
N LEU A 265 10.56 19.78 1.00
CA LEU A 265 10.53 19.61 -0.44
C LEU A 265 9.31 18.76 -0.79
N VAL A 266 8.41 19.30 -1.59
CA VAL A 266 7.26 18.55 -2.15
C VAL A 266 7.63 18.08 -3.55
N VAL A 267 7.55 16.77 -3.75
CA VAL A 267 7.81 16.09 -5.01
C VAL A 267 6.50 15.49 -5.50
N LYS A 268 6.03 15.95 -6.66
CA LYS A 268 4.75 15.52 -7.23
C LYS A 268 4.96 14.91 -8.62
N VAL A 269 4.35 13.77 -8.86
CA VAL A 269 4.16 13.20 -10.20
C VAL A 269 2.68 13.31 -10.55
N PRO A 270 2.30 14.28 -11.41
CA PRO A 270 0.94 14.36 -11.91
C PRO A 270 0.61 13.15 -12.79
N THR A 271 -0.32 12.31 -12.36
CA THR A 271 -0.69 11.11 -13.13
C THR A 271 -1.34 11.47 -14.46
N ALA A 272 -1.97 12.64 -14.54
CA ALA A 272 -2.51 13.20 -15.76
C ALA A 272 -1.45 13.49 -16.84
N ASP A 273 -0.17 13.65 -16.46
CA ASP A 273 0.94 13.86 -17.41
C ASP A 273 1.56 12.55 -17.91
N ILE A 274 1.21 11.41 -17.31
CA ILE A 274 1.78 10.12 -17.68
C ILE A 274 1.18 9.69 -19.03
N ARG A 275 2.06 9.36 -20.00
CA ARG A 275 1.69 8.85 -21.31
C ARG A 275 2.40 7.53 -21.56
N TYR A 276 1.70 6.57 -22.08
CA TYR A 276 2.24 5.27 -22.48
C TYR A 276 1.42 4.64 -23.60
N PRO A 277 2.01 3.80 -24.44
CA PRO A 277 1.25 3.04 -25.43
C PRO A 277 0.37 1.98 -24.78
N GLU A 278 -0.84 1.78 -25.28
CA GLU A 278 -1.81 0.79 -24.76
C GLU A 278 -1.22 -0.63 -24.68
N ASP A 279 -0.38 -1.02 -25.66
CA ASP A 279 0.31 -2.32 -25.71
C ASP A 279 1.39 -2.50 -24.63
N TYR A 280 1.79 -1.43 -23.93
CA TYR A 280 2.88 -1.40 -22.96
C TYR A 280 2.48 -0.65 -21.68
N PRO A 281 1.49 -1.15 -20.94
CA PRO A 281 1.03 -0.45 -19.73
C PRO A 281 2.13 -0.38 -18.69
N ILE A 282 2.25 0.78 -18.03
CA ILE A 282 3.21 1.00 -16.95
C ILE A 282 2.74 0.27 -15.70
N ASN A 283 3.62 -0.55 -15.12
CA ASN A 283 3.35 -1.26 -13.88
C ASN A 283 3.64 -0.40 -12.65
N ASP A 284 4.89 0.05 -12.53
CA ASP A 284 5.42 0.66 -11.32
C ASP A 284 6.35 1.82 -11.66
N ILE A 285 6.30 2.89 -10.85
CA ILE A 285 7.13 4.08 -11.00
C ILE A 285 7.84 4.34 -9.68
N ALA A 286 9.16 4.15 -9.63
CA ALA A 286 10.00 4.51 -8.50
C ALA A 286 10.58 5.92 -8.70
N ILE A 287 10.50 6.74 -7.66
CA ILE A 287 10.84 8.16 -7.70
C ILE A 287 11.98 8.43 -6.74
N LEU A 288 13.02 9.14 -7.20
CA LEU A 288 14.16 9.59 -6.41
C LEU A 288 14.78 8.47 -5.55
N SER A 289 15.03 7.30 -6.16
CA SER A 289 15.44 6.08 -5.45
C SER A 289 16.67 6.24 -4.57
N PHE A 290 17.53 7.22 -4.85
CA PHE A 290 18.77 7.46 -4.12
C PHE A 290 18.81 8.79 -3.38
N PHE A 291 17.64 9.42 -3.17
CA PHE A 291 17.58 10.71 -2.46
C PHE A 291 18.11 10.56 -1.03
N GLY A 292 19.20 11.25 -0.76
CA GLY A 292 19.87 11.18 0.52
C GLY A 292 20.66 9.89 0.79
N ALA A 293 20.85 9.01 -0.19
CA ALA A 293 21.51 7.72 0.00
C ALA A 293 22.89 7.82 0.70
N GLY A 294 23.12 6.94 1.68
CA GLY A 294 24.35 6.87 2.46
C GLY A 294 25.41 5.97 1.81
N GLY A 295 26.66 6.41 1.77
CA GLY A 295 27.77 5.66 1.18
C GLY A 295 28.36 4.59 2.09
N GLN A 296 29.35 3.83 1.55
CA GLN A 296 30.00 2.71 2.25
C GLN A 296 30.75 3.10 3.54
N LYS A 297 31.14 4.36 3.67
CA LYS A 297 31.92 4.85 4.84
C LYS A 297 31.07 5.67 5.81
N GLU A 298 29.81 5.87 5.46
CA GLU A 298 28.89 6.63 6.30
C GLU A 298 28.27 5.76 7.37
N GLU A 299 28.07 6.33 8.55
CA GLU A 299 27.29 5.75 9.64
C GLU A 299 25.87 6.32 9.59
N GLY A 300 24.89 5.46 9.85
CA GLY A 300 23.49 5.86 9.82
C GLY A 300 22.56 4.67 9.75
N SER A 301 21.29 4.95 9.53
CA SER A 301 20.25 3.94 9.43
C SER A 301 19.17 4.35 8.43
N LEU A 302 18.60 3.37 7.77
CA LEU A 302 17.32 3.52 7.07
C LEU A 302 16.20 3.24 8.07
N PHE A 303 15.16 4.04 8.04
CA PHE A 303 13.91 3.81 8.74
C PHE A 303 12.88 3.24 7.76
N VAL A 304 12.28 2.11 8.13
CA VAL A 304 11.17 1.48 7.41
C VAL A 304 9.98 1.28 8.36
N PRO A 305 8.74 1.55 7.93
CA PRO A 305 7.55 1.49 8.78
C PRO A 305 6.96 0.06 8.84
N ASP A 306 7.81 -0.94 9.00
CA ASP A 306 7.40 -2.33 9.09
C ASP A 306 6.74 -2.60 10.44
N GLY A 307 5.44 -2.83 10.45
CA GLY A 307 4.66 -2.96 11.68
C GLY A 307 4.82 -1.75 12.60
N SER A 308 5.43 -1.96 13.79
CA SER A 308 5.73 -0.89 14.74
C SER A 308 6.83 0.06 14.25
N GLY A 309 7.68 -0.39 13.34
CA GLY A 309 8.81 0.31 12.76
C GLY A 309 10.13 -0.44 12.96
N ALA A 310 11.05 -0.31 11.99
CA ALA A 310 12.37 -0.93 12.07
C ALA A 310 13.47 -0.03 11.52
N LEU A 311 14.69 -0.23 12.02
CA LEU A 311 15.91 0.37 11.51
C LEU A 311 16.78 -0.68 10.80
N ILE A 312 17.33 -0.28 9.66
CA ILE A 312 18.32 -1.03 8.89
C ILE A 312 19.59 -0.21 8.91
N HIS A 313 20.61 -0.67 9.62
CA HIS A 313 21.86 0.08 9.76
C HIS A 313 22.63 0.09 8.44
N PHE A 314 23.28 1.21 8.16
CA PHE A 314 24.14 1.30 7.00
C PHE A 314 25.25 0.27 7.05
N ASN A 315 25.59 -0.28 5.92
CA ASN A 315 26.73 -1.19 5.77
C ASN A 315 26.69 -2.41 6.72
N ASN A 316 25.49 -2.89 7.10
CA ASN A 316 25.30 -3.98 8.04
C ASN A 316 25.78 -5.36 7.53
N GLY A 317 26.22 -5.45 6.28
CA GLY A 317 26.74 -6.68 5.67
C GLY A 317 25.70 -7.74 5.32
N LYS A 318 24.41 -7.45 5.50
CA LYS A 318 23.31 -8.40 5.28
C LYS A 318 22.92 -8.54 3.78
N THR A 319 23.88 -8.45 2.90
CA THR A 319 23.71 -8.43 1.41
C THR A 319 23.16 -9.72 0.81
N LYS A 320 23.14 -10.83 1.56
CA LYS A 320 22.61 -12.14 1.13
C LYS A 320 21.09 -12.24 1.27
N TYR A 321 20.49 -11.36 2.04
CA TYR A 321 19.05 -11.37 2.28
C TYR A 321 18.33 -10.49 1.24
N PRO A 322 17.05 -10.74 0.96
CA PRO A 322 16.27 -9.89 0.05
C PRO A 322 16.26 -8.43 0.52
N ALA A 323 16.14 -7.48 -0.42
CA ALA A 323 15.83 -6.09 -0.10
C ALA A 323 14.47 -6.02 0.60
N TYR A 324 14.31 -5.00 1.44
CA TYR A 324 13.01 -4.65 1.98
C TYR A 324 12.09 -4.17 0.87
N LYS A 325 10.87 -4.70 0.83
CA LYS A 325 9.83 -4.29 -0.09
C LYS A 325 8.47 -4.60 0.51
N GLN A 326 7.72 -3.56 0.91
CA GLN A 326 6.40 -3.71 1.54
C GLN A 326 5.41 -2.70 0.97
N ALA A 327 4.21 -3.19 0.62
CA ALA A 327 3.11 -2.34 0.19
C ALA A 327 2.54 -1.57 1.40
N VAL A 328 2.26 -0.28 1.19
CA VAL A 328 1.57 0.54 2.18
C VAL A 328 0.12 0.08 2.33
N TYR A 329 -0.35 -0.05 3.57
CA TYR A 329 -1.68 -0.54 3.93
C TYR A 329 -1.95 -2.00 3.51
N GLY A 330 -0.91 -2.85 3.49
CA GLY A 330 -1.05 -4.27 3.21
C GLY A 330 -1.38 -4.62 1.76
N VAL A 331 -1.89 -5.81 1.55
CA VAL A 331 -2.15 -6.40 0.22
C VAL A 331 -3.60 -6.15 -0.19
N ASP A 332 -3.82 -5.88 -1.48
CA ASP A 332 -5.16 -5.79 -2.08
C ASP A 332 -5.74 -7.19 -2.31
N GLY A 333 -6.84 -7.53 -1.61
CA GLY A 333 -7.53 -8.81 -1.75
C GLY A 333 -8.13 -9.07 -3.13
N ALA A 334 -8.25 -8.05 -3.99
CA ALA A 334 -8.69 -8.22 -5.37
C ALA A 334 -7.54 -8.52 -6.35
N THR A 335 -6.27 -8.41 -5.91
CA THR A 335 -5.09 -8.75 -6.73
C THR A 335 -4.34 -9.96 -6.21
N GLU A 336 -4.53 -10.34 -4.96
CA GLU A 336 -3.80 -11.43 -4.32
C GLU A 336 -4.16 -12.79 -4.94
N THR A 337 -3.16 -13.48 -5.49
CA THR A 337 -3.31 -14.81 -6.11
C THR A 337 -2.51 -15.88 -5.41
N THR A 338 -1.64 -15.54 -4.47
CA THR A 338 -0.76 -16.49 -3.79
C THR A 338 -1.44 -17.16 -2.60
N ASP A 339 -1.22 -18.46 -2.47
CA ASP A 339 -1.63 -19.22 -1.29
C ASP A 339 -0.56 -19.22 -0.18
N ALA A 340 0.67 -18.82 -0.52
CA ALA A 340 1.76 -18.70 0.44
C ALA A 340 1.46 -17.54 1.40
N TYR A 341 1.64 -17.79 2.67
CA TYR A 341 1.50 -16.79 3.73
C TYR A 341 2.84 -16.66 4.46
N ALA A 342 3.37 -15.47 4.48
CA ALA A 342 4.41 -15.11 5.43
C ALA A 342 3.76 -14.31 6.57
N LEU A 343 4.08 -14.65 7.80
CA LEU A 343 3.72 -13.84 8.96
C LEU A 343 4.52 -12.53 8.87
N GLN A 344 3.93 -11.53 8.26
CA GLN A 344 4.53 -10.20 8.09
C GLN A 344 3.60 -9.18 8.73
N GLN A 345 4.20 -8.19 9.37
CA GLN A 345 3.49 -7.00 9.79
C GLN A 345 3.19 -6.14 8.56
N GLU A 346 2.11 -5.41 8.60
CA GLU A 346 1.73 -4.50 7.52
C GLU A 346 2.26 -3.09 7.79
N VAL A 347 2.52 -2.35 6.72
CA VAL A 347 2.87 -0.94 6.78
C VAL A 347 1.61 -0.12 7.04
N LYS A 348 1.47 0.41 8.25
CA LYS A 348 0.30 1.21 8.67
C LYS A 348 0.47 2.71 8.41
N LEU A 349 1.71 3.19 8.35
CA LEU A 349 2.03 4.60 8.14
C LEU A 349 2.76 4.80 6.80
N PRO A 350 2.34 5.73 5.95
CA PRO A 350 2.93 5.97 4.63
C PRO A 350 4.18 6.86 4.74
N VAL A 351 5.16 6.42 5.51
CA VAL A 351 6.41 7.15 5.78
C VAL A 351 7.62 6.26 5.64
N PHE A 352 8.76 6.85 5.38
CA PHE A 352 10.08 6.19 5.36
C PHE A 352 11.16 7.23 5.67
N GLY A 353 12.37 6.80 5.98
CA GLY A 353 13.37 7.79 6.32
C GLY A 353 14.81 7.29 6.26
N LEU A 354 15.71 8.23 6.39
CA LEU A 354 17.14 8.01 6.41
C LEU A 354 17.77 8.90 7.47
N ILE A 355 18.54 8.30 8.35
CA ILE A 355 19.20 8.98 9.47
C ILE A 355 20.70 8.92 9.25
N ARG A 356 21.35 10.08 9.30
CA ARG A 356 22.81 10.25 9.26
C ARG A 356 23.26 10.91 10.55
N LYS A 357 24.55 11.00 10.73
CA LYS A 357 25.15 11.64 11.89
C LYS A 357 24.72 13.11 12.11
N GLU A 358 24.54 13.86 11.01
CA GLU A 358 24.35 15.31 11.07
C GLU A 358 22.92 15.75 10.69
N GLY A 359 22.10 14.83 10.16
CA GLY A 359 20.73 15.13 9.74
C GLY A 359 19.93 13.89 9.45
N ALA A 360 18.62 14.07 9.33
CA ALA A 360 17.70 13.01 8.91
C ALA A 360 16.73 13.50 7.85
N LEU A 361 16.35 12.60 6.96
CA LEU A 361 15.40 12.82 5.88
C LEU A 361 14.17 11.95 6.13
N LEU A 362 13.02 12.57 6.36
CA LEU A 362 11.73 11.90 6.46
C LEU A 362 10.94 12.09 5.18
N GLY A 363 10.58 11.01 4.52
CA GLY A 363 9.63 10.98 3.40
C GLY A 363 8.22 10.66 3.88
N ILE A 364 7.25 11.51 3.56
CA ILE A 364 5.82 11.33 3.84
C ILE A 364 5.08 11.19 2.51
N ILE A 365 4.47 10.06 2.26
CA ILE A 365 3.64 9.85 1.07
C ILE A 365 2.27 10.45 1.34
N GLU A 366 2.04 11.66 0.82
CA GLU A 366 0.82 12.45 1.08
C GLU A 366 -0.36 12.04 0.22
N GLN A 367 -0.08 11.69 -1.07
CA GLN A 367 -1.09 11.19 -2.02
C GLN A 367 -0.57 9.95 -2.74
N GLY A 368 -1.46 9.03 -3.06
CA GLY A 368 -1.13 7.74 -3.67
C GLY A 368 -0.60 6.71 -2.67
N ALA A 369 -0.76 6.91 -1.36
CA ALA A 369 -0.25 6.02 -0.33
C ALA A 369 -0.72 4.57 -0.49
N SER A 370 -2.00 4.35 -0.79
CA SER A 370 -2.58 3.01 -1.01
C SER A 370 -2.06 2.28 -2.26
N LEU A 371 -1.37 2.99 -3.14
CA LEU A 371 -0.72 2.45 -4.34
C LEU A 371 0.80 2.33 -4.18
N ALA A 372 1.33 2.78 -3.05
CA ALA A 372 2.76 2.86 -2.80
C ALA A 372 3.33 1.55 -2.24
N THR A 373 4.60 1.32 -2.57
CA THR A 373 5.46 0.31 -1.99
C THR A 373 6.71 1.00 -1.46
N ILE A 374 7.12 0.71 -0.23
CA ILE A 374 8.37 1.21 0.34
C ILE A 374 9.45 0.17 0.07
N ASN A 375 10.57 0.63 -0.49
CA ASN A 375 11.71 -0.18 -0.88
C ASN A 375 12.95 0.31 -0.14
N ALA A 376 13.77 -0.60 0.41
CA ALA A 376 15.05 -0.26 1.02
C ALA A 376 16.10 -1.33 0.76
N ASP A 377 17.35 -0.90 0.65
CA ASP A 377 18.47 -1.78 0.43
C ASP A 377 19.76 -1.24 1.03
N VAL A 378 20.68 -2.17 1.28
CA VAL A 378 21.98 -1.86 1.89
C VAL A 378 23.11 -1.92 0.87
N SER A 379 24.13 -1.12 1.13
CA SER A 379 25.38 -1.12 0.38
C SER A 379 26.02 -2.50 0.29
N GLY A 380 26.63 -2.79 -0.84
CA GLY A 380 27.40 -4.02 -1.07
C GLY A 380 26.62 -5.14 -1.78
N ARG A 381 25.30 -4.96 -2.04
CA ARG A 381 24.50 -5.94 -2.77
C ARG A 381 24.48 -5.70 -4.27
N VAL A 382 24.04 -4.55 -4.71
CA VAL A 382 23.96 -4.17 -6.15
C VAL A 382 24.74 -2.89 -6.46
N ASN A 383 25.02 -2.08 -5.46
CA ASN A 383 25.80 -0.85 -5.53
C ASN A 383 26.42 -0.55 -4.14
N GLY A 384 27.16 0.56 -4.05
CA GLY A 384 27.85 0.99 -2.84
C GLY A 384 27.03 1.88 -1.90
N TYR A 385 25.69 1.88 -1.98
CA TYR A 385 24.85 2.82 -1.23
C TYR A 385 23.75 2.12 -0.41
N ASN A 386 23.37 2.77 0.69
CA ASN A 386 22.24 2.43 1.53
C ASN A 386 21.12 3.42 1.20
N TYR A 387 19.94 2.95 0.84
CA TYR A 387 18.87 3.81 0.32
C TYR A 387 17.49 3.28 0.63
N VAL A 388 16.52 4.19 0.73
CA VAL A 388 15.09 3.92 0.95
C VAL A 388 14.27 4.86 0.06
N TYR A 389 13.23 4.33 -0.58
CA TYR A 389 12.43 5.11 -1.52
C TYR A 389 11.04 4.51 -1.72
N PRO A 390 10.06 5.31 -2.17
CA PRO A 390 8.75 4.81 -2.56
C PRO A 390 8.72 4.46 -4.06
N SER A 391 7.91 3.48 -4.40
CA SER A 391 7.44 3.24 -5.77
C SER A 391 5.92 3.12 -5.79
N PHE A 392 5.30 3.39 -6.93
CA PHE A 392 3.85 3.49 -7.07
C PHE A 392 3.36 2.63 -8.21
N THR A 393 2.38 1.77 -7.95
CA THR A 393 1.71 0.99 -8.98
C THR A 393 0.79 1.90 -9.79
N LEU A 394 0.94 1.92 -11.12
CA LEU A 394 0.06 2.65 -12.02
C LEU A 394 -1.01 1.72 -12.61
N ILE A 395 -0.60 0.61 -13.22
CA ILE A 395 -1.52 -0.37 -13.80
C ILE A 395 -1.30 -1.74 -13.16
N ALA A 396 -2.32 -2.23 -12.49
CA ALA A 396 -2.32 -3.57 -11.93
C ALA A 396 -2.44 -4.64 -13.02
N LYS A 397 -1.81 -5.80 -12.79
CA LYS A 397 -1.88 -6.96 -13.67
C LYS A 397 -2.44 -8.17 -12.93
N GLY A 398 -3.33 -8.87 -13.60
CA GLY A 398 -3.78 -10.22 -13.22
C GLY A 398 -3.57 -11.21 -14.35
N ASP A 399 -3.66 -12.50 -14.05
CA ASP A 399 -3.49 -13.57 -15.01
C ASP A 399 -4.79 -14.38 -15.16
N VAL A 400 -5.17 -14.67 -16.41
CA VAL A 400 -6.33 -15.51 -16.75
C VAL A 400 -5.84 -16.78 -17.41
N THR A 401 -6.10 -17.92 -16.77
CA THR A 401 -5.77 -19.23 -17.36
C THR A 401 -6.97 -19.75 -18.12
N LEU A 402 -6.82 -19.85 -19.43
CA LEU A 402 -7.77 -20.51 -20.33
C LEU A 402 -7.42 -21.99 -20.37
N THR A 403 -8.31 -22.83 -19.87
CA THR A 403 -8.13 -24.29 -19.87
C THR A 403 -8.88 -24.89 -21.04
N SER A 404 -8.17 -25.61 -21.91
CA SER A 404 -8.75 -26.47 -22.94
C SER A 404 -8.40 -27.95 -22.67
N SER A 405 -9.01 -28.86 -23.40
CA SER A 405 -8.71 -30.30 -23.28
C SER A 405 -7.26 -30.67 -23.62
N GLU A 406 -6.54 -29.78 -24.31
CA GLU A 406 -5.19 -30.08 -24.82
C GLU A 406 -4.11 -29.19 -24.21
N GLN A 407 -4.42 -27.94 -23.83
CA GLN A 407 -3.44 -26.98 -23.30
C GLN A 407 -4.06 -25.98 -22.34
N ASN A 408 -3.30 -25.60 -21.30
CA ASN A 408 -3.57 -24.43 -20.49
C ASN A 408 -2.77 -23.26 -21.05
N ARG A 409 -3.43 -22.13 -21.31
CA ARG A 409 -2.80 -20.88 -21.74
C ARG A 409 -3.12 -19.77 -20.75
N THR A 410 -2.10 -19.20 -20.15
CA THR A 410 -2.23 -18.03 -19.29
C THR A 410 -2.03 -16.76 -20.11
N LEU A 411 -2.97 -15.82 -19.99
CA LEU A 411 -2.95 -14.53 -20.65
C LEU A 411 -2.95 -13.43 -19.58
N PRO A 412 -2.14 -12.37 -19.74
CA PRO A 412 -2.19 -11.22 -18.85
C PRO A 412 -3.50 -10.44 -19.05
N ARG A 413 -4.02 -9.91 -17.98
CA ARG A 413 -5.09 -8.92 -17.94
C ARG A 413 -4.61 -7.71 -17.18
N PHE A 414 -4.87 -6.53 -17.70
CA PHE A 414 -4.44 -5.26 -17.13
C PHE A 414 -5.64 -4.45 -16.66
N GLN A 415 -5.46 -3.69 -15.61
CA GLN A 415 -6.35 -2.62 -15.22
C GLN A 415 -6.55 -1.68 -16.42
N GLN A 416 -7.77 -1.25 -16.65
CA GLN A 416 -8.12 -0.49 -17.87
C GLN A 416 -7.78 0.98 -17.74
N GLU A 417 -8.07 1.57 -16.57
CA GLU A 417 -7.83 2.98 -16.30
C GLU A 417 -6.76 3.15 -15.21
N PRO A 418 -5.84 4.08 -15.36
CA PRO A 418 -4.90 4.41 -14.29
C PRO A 418 -5.62 5.14 -13.16
N PRO A 419 -5.03 5.13 -11.95
CA PRO A 419 -5.57 5.85 -10.81
C PRO A 419 -5.76 7.35 -11.09
N LYS A 420 -6.78 7.93 -10.49
CA LYS A 420 -7.09 9.37 -10.62
C LYS A 420 -6.35 10.24 -9.60
N THR A 421 -5.55 9.63 -8.74
CA THR A 421 -4.75 10.34 -7.74
C THR A 421 -3.35 10.63 -8.27
N ASP A 422 -2.77 11.77 -7.90
CA ASP A 422 -1.36 12.06 -8.14
C ASP A 422 -0.48 11.30 -7.13
N TYR A 423 0.83 11.20 -7.42
CA TYR A 423 1.81 10.73 -6.44
C TYR A 423 2.52 11.92 -5.82
N VAL A 424 2.35 12.13 -4.52
CA VAL A 424 2.93 13.25 -3.81
C VAL A 424 3.71 12.76 -2.60
N ILE A 425 4.99 13.16 -2.54
CA ILE A 425 5.89 12.86 -1.45
C ILE A 425 6.39 14.18 -0.85
N ARG A 426 6.31 14.31 0.46
CA ARG A 426 6.93 15.41 1.21
C ARG A 426 8.20 14.93 1.87
N TYR A 427 9.30 15.59 1.61
CA TYR A 427 10.56 15.33 2.27
C TYR A 427 10.84 16.43 3.29
N ALA A 428 10.89 16.05 4.58
CA ALA A 428 11.28 16.94 5.67
C ALA A 428 12.73 16.70 6.06
N PHE A 429 13.47 17.78 6.30
CA PHE A 429 14.90 17.76 6.62
C PHE A 429 15.09 18.09 8.10
N LEU A 430 15.36 17.06 8.91
CA LEU A 430 15.51 17.16 10.34
C LEU A 430 16.99 17.30 10.73
N SER A 431 17.28 18.10 11.77
CA SER A 431 18.64 18.37 12.19
C SER A 431 18.77 18.46 13.72
N GLY A 432 20.01 18.36 14.22
CA GLY A 432 20.27 18.43 15.65
C GLY A 432 19.64 17.27 16.42
N ALA A 433 18.91 17.56 17.49
CA ALA A 433 18.25 16.54 18.32
C ALA A 433 17.11 15.80 17.57
N GLU A 434 16.51 16.46 16.57
CA GLU A 434 15.44 15.88 15.75
C GLU A 434 15.97 14.94 14.66
N ALA A 435 17.30 14.84 14.44
CA ALA A 435 17.90 13.95 13.45
C ALA A 435 17.90 12.49 13.92
N SER A 436 16.73 11.97 14.24
CA SER A 436 16.52 10.64 14.81
C SER A 436 15.15 10.09 14.40
N TYR A 437 14.91 8.79 14.63
CA TYR A 437 13.57 8.23 14.40
C TYR A 437 12.53 8.82 15.37
N GLN A 438 12.94 9.25 16.56
CA GLN A 438 12.07 9.95 17.51
C GLN A 438 11.62 11.29 16.92
N GLY A 439 12.56 12.09 16.40
CA GLY A 439 12.25 13.35 15.74
C GLY A 439 11.36 13.14 14.50
N MET A 440 11.61 12.09 13.71
CA MET A 440 10.73 11.71 12.60
C MET A 440 9.31 11.39 13.06
N ALA A 441 9.15 10.65 14.16
CA ALA A 441 7.85 10.30 14.71
C ALA A 441 7.08 11.54 15.20
N HIS A 442 7.75 12.45 15.92
CA HIS A 442 7.17 13.71 16.38
C HIS A 442 6.78 14.62 15.22
N TYR A 443 7.65 14.72 14.21
CA TYR A 443 7.36 15.50 13.01
C TYR A 443 6.11 14.96 12.28
N TYR A 444 6.02 13.64 12.12
CA TYR A 444 4.88 13.02 11.47
C TYR A 444 3.60 13.12 12.32
N GLN A 445 3.70 13.00 13.64
CA GLN A 445 2.61 13.24 14.57
C GLN A 445 2.04 14.66 14.40
N GLN A 446 2.91 15.67 14.37
CA GLN A 446 2.53 17.06 14.14
C GLN A 446 1.87 17.25 12.77
N TYR A 447 2.45 16.63 11.73
CA TYR A 447 1.87 16.66 10.37
C TYR A 447 0.44 16.07 10.36
N LEU A 448 0.20 14.95 11.05
CA LEU A 448 -1.14 14.36 11.15
C LEU A 448 -2.11 15.27 11.90
N SER A 449 -1.67 15.89 12.99
CA SER A 449 -2.51 16.81 13.77
C SER A 449 -2.88 18.06 12.96
N GLU A 450 -1.89 18.72 12.35
CA GLU A 450 -2.10 19.99 11.67
C GLU A 450 -2.77 19.86 10.29
N ARG A 451 -2.45 18.79 9.54
CA ARG A 451 -2.89 18.63 8.15
C ARG A 451 -3.97 17.56 7.91
N LYS A 452 -4.06 16.59 8.79
CA LYS A 452 -5.03 15.48 8.67
C LYS A 452 -6.11 15.50 9.75
N GLY A 453 -6.03 16.43 10.70
CA GLY A 453 -7.06 16.60 11.72
C GLY A 453 -7.05 15.55 12.83
N LEU A 454 -5.89 14.90 13.07
CA LEU A 454 -5.74 13.97 14.18
C LEU A 454 -5.97 14.72 15.51
N PRO A 455 -7.05 14.43 16.27
CA PRO A 455 -7.38 15.17 17.46
C PRO A 455 -6.58 14.70 18.67
N GLU A 456 -6.06 15.61 19.47
CA GLU A 456 -5.47 15.26 20.77
C GLU A 456 -6.53 14.65 21.70
N LEU A 457 -6.15 13.60 22.42
CA LEU A 457 -6.99 13.08 23.50
C LEU A 457 -7.17 14.15 24.57
N GLN A 458 -8.41 14.46 24.87
CA GLN A 458 -8.70 15.39 25.96
C GLN A 458 -8.14 14.83 27.26
N LYS A 459 -7.35 15.63 27.96
CA LYS A 459 -6.87 15.34 29.32
C LYS A 459 -8.05 15.47 30.30
N ALA A 460 -9.05 14.59 30.17
CA ALA A 460 -10.16 14.53 31.11
C ALA A 460 -9.62 14.11 32.47
N GLU A 461 -9.88 14.93 33.50
CA GLU A 461 -9.44 14.65 34.87
C GLU A 461 -9.97 13.34 35.45
N ASP A 462 -11.04 12.78 34.86
CA ASP A 462 -11.77 11.61 35.36
C ASP A 462 -11.28 10.24 34.79
N THR A 463 -10.41 10.20 33.79
CA THR A 463 -9.91 8.92 33.21
C THR A 463 -8.40 8.81 33.34
N LYS A 464 -7.95 8.51 34.55
CA LYS A 464 -6.51 8.28 34.81
C LYS A 464 -6.08 6.84 34.49
N SER A 465 -6.98 5.86 34.60
CA SER A 465 -6.64 4.46 34.42
C SER A 465 -6.47 4.06 32.95
N THR A 466 -5.50 3.21 32.71
CA THR A 466 -5.22 2.60 31.40
C THR A 466 -6.43 1.79 30.92
N PRO A 467 -6.82 1.84 29.64
CA PRO A 467 -7.89 1.01 29.11
C PRO A 467 -7.58 -0.49 29.21
N PHE A 468 -8.57 -1.26 29.66
CA PHE A 468 -8.61 -2.71 29.51
C PHE A 468 -9.54 -3.06 28.35
N TYR A 469 -9.00 -3.63 27.29
CA TYR A 469 -9.76 -4.08 26.13
C TYR A 469 -10.22 -5.52 26.32
N LEU A 470 -11.49 -5.76 26.12
CA LEU A 470 -12.12 -7.07 26.20
C LEU A 470 -12.90 -7.36 24.94
N GLU A 471 -12.47 -8.32 24.12
CA GLU A 471 -13.33 -8.85 23.07
C GLU A 471 -14.17 -10.02 23.61
N LEU A 472 -15.49 -9.86 23.57
CA LEU A 472 -16.44 -10.94 23.89
C LEU A 472 -17.01 -11.54 22.60
N VAL A 473 -16.91 -12.86 22.47
CA VAL A 473 -17.52 -13.57 21.35
C VAL A 473 -18.92 -14.03 21.75
N GLY A 474 -19.94 -13.41 21.17
CA GLY A 474 -21.36 -13.70 21.46
C GLY A 474 -21.79 -15.08 20.99
N GLY A 475 -21.74 -15.32 19.69
CA GLY A 475 -22.13 -16.59 19.12
C GLY A 475 -21.41 -16.96 17.84
N ILE A 476 -21.40 -18.23 17.52
CA ILE A 476 -20.81 -18.80 16.29
C ILE A 476 -21.82 -19.66 15.55
N THR A 477 -21.64 -19.80 14.25
CA THR A 477 -22.39 -20.81 13.48
C THR A 477 -21.78 -22.18 13.70
N LYS A 478 -22.64 -23.16 13.98
CA LYS A 478 -22.24 -24.56 14.16
C LYS A 478 -23.17 -25.49 13.38
N THR A 479 -22.60 -26.45 12.65
CA THR A 479 -23.38 -27.48 11.96
C THR A 479 -23.94 -28.46 12.98
N LYS A 480 -25.26 -28.55 13.07
CA LYS A 480 -25.99 -29.58 13.85
C LYS A 480 -26.75 -30.51 12.93
N HIS A 481 -27.11 -31.65 13.43
CA HIS A 481 -27.85 -32.66 12.65
C HIS A 481 -29.18 -32.99 13.31
N VAL A 482 -30.25 -33.01 12.50
CA VAL A 482 -31.56 -33.51 12.91
C VAL A 482 -31.91 -34.61 11.96
N PHE A 483 -32.12 -35.82 12.48
CA PHE A 483 -32.35 -37.03 11.69
C PHE A 483 -31.30 -37.27 10.59
N GLY A 484 -30.00 -36.91 10.87
CA GLY A 484 -28.92 -37.06 9.92
C GLY A 484 -28.81 -35.90 8.89
N ILE A 485 -29.74 -34.95 8.88
CA ILE A 485 -29.73 -33.80 7.97
C ILE A 485 -28.95 -32.66 8.64
N PRO A 486 -27.87 -32.17 8.02
CA PRO A 486 -27.11 -31.05 8.57
C PRO A 486 -27.88 -29.73 8.42
N TYR A 487 -27.80 -28.88 9.45
CA TYR A 487 -28.29 -27.51 9.40
C TYR A 487 -27.38 -26.60 10.20
N GLN A 488 -27.30 -25.32 9.79
CA GLN A 488 -26.52 -24.31 10.51
C GLN A 488 -27.36 -23.72 11.65
N SER A 489 -26.84 -23.82 12.85
CA SER A 489 -27.43 -23.26 14.08
C SER A 489 -26.48 -22.25 14.68
N LEU A 490 -27.02 -21.19 15.28
CA LEU A 490 -26.23 -20.32 16.14
C LEU A 490 -26.00 -21.02 17.48
N GLU A 491 -24.74 -21.18 17.86
CA GLU A 491 -24.30 -21.64 19.19
C GLU A 491 -23.90 -20.41 20.00
N PRO A 492 -24.60 -20.07 21.09
CA PRO A 492 -24.20 -19.00 21.97
C PRO A 492 -22.94 -19.38 22.75
N LEU A 493 -21.96 -18.51 22.77
CA LEU A 493 -20.72 -18.64 23.56
C LEU A 493 -20.70 -17.65 24.72
N THR A 494 -21.26 -16.45 24.54
CA THR A 494 -21.45 -15.44 25.57
C THR A 494 -22.75 -14.72 25.28
N THR A 495 -23.78 -14.93 26.09
CA THR A 495 -25.05 -14.19 25.97
C THR A 495 -24.86 -12.76 26.55
N PHE A 496 -25.79 -11.85 26.26
CA PHE A 496 -25.76 -10.50 26.85
C PHE A 496 -25.80 -10.51 28.36
N LYS A 497 -26.50 -11.49 28.96
CA LYS A 497 -26.47 -11.69 30.40
C LYS A 497 -25.13 -12.20 30.91
N ASN A 498 -24.53 -13.15 30.23
CA ASN A 498 -23.19 -13.64 30.58
C ASN A 498 -22.15 -12.53 30.50
N ALA A 499 -22.28 -11.59 29.52
CA ALA A 499 -21.40 -10.42 29.44
C ALA A 499 -21.53 -9.54 30.71
N GLN A 500 -22.74 -9.30 31.20
CA GLN A 500 -22.93 -8.59 32.48
C GLN A 500 -22.22 -9.32 33.64
N ASP A 501 -22.40 -10.65 33.74
CA ASP A 501 -21.79 -11.46 34.81
C ASP A 501 -20.23 -11.39 34.75
N ILE A 502 -19.64 -11.36 33.56
CA ILE A 502 -18.18 -11.19 33.38
C ILE A 502 -17.75 -9.79 33.83
N LEU A 503 -18.43 -8.75 33.37
CA LEU A 503 -18.11 -7.36 33.70
C LEU A 503 -18.23 -7.05 35.18
N GLU A 504 -19.25 -7.60 35.86
CA GLU A 504 -19.38 -7.49 37.32
C GLU A 504 -18.19 -8.12 38.05
N GLN A 505 -17.73 -9.28 37.62
CA GLN A 505 -16.56 -9.93 38.20
C GLN A 505 -15.27 -9.12 37.94
N MET A 506 -15.10 -8.57 36.73
CA MET A 506 -13.95 -7.71 36.42
C MET A 506 -13.90 -6.47 37.32
N LYS A 507 -15.05 -5.81 37.53
CA LYS A 507 -15.15 -4.65 38.45
C LYS A 507 -14.82 -5.05 39.89
N GLN A 508 -15.28 -6.20 40.37
CA GLN A 508 -14.93 -6.73 41.69
C GLN A 508 -13.42 -7.02 41.84
N LEU A 509 -12.72 -7.31 40.74
CA LEU A 509 -11.28 -7.52 40.74
C LEU A 509 -10.47 -6.23 40.54
N GLY A 510 -11.10 -5.06 40.48
CA GLY A 510 -10.48 -3.74 40.41
C GLY A 510 -10.08 -3.33 38.99
N ILE A 511 -10.73 -3.86 37.97
CA ILE A 511 -10.55 -3.40 36.58
C ILE A 511 -11.58 -2.29 36.30
N ASP A 512 -11.14 -1.05 36.13
CA ASP A 512 -12.05 0.11 36.12
C ASP A 512 -12.36 0.64 34.72
N ASN A 513 -11.38 0.83 33.86
CA ASN A 513 -11.54 1.39 32.51
C ASN A 513 -11.70 0.26 31.49
N ILE A 514 -12.91 -0.30 31.40
CA ILE A 514 -13.18 -1.44 30.52
C ILE A 514 -13.79 -0.97 29.20
N LYS A 515 -13.18 -1.38 28.09
CA LYS A 515 -13.67 -1.20 26.72
C LYS A 515 -14.02 -2.55 26.12
N VAL A 516 -15.29 -2.77 25.85
CA VAL A 516 -15.81 -4.06 25.38
C VAL A 516 -16.06 -4.01 23.88
N LYS A 517 -15.31 -4.78 23.12
CA LYS A 517 -15.60 -5.14 21.75
C LYS A 517 -16.49 -6.39 21.77
N TYR A 518 -17.77 -6.24 21.42
CA TYR A 518 -18.70 -7.36 21.42
C TYR A 518 -18.91 -7.90 20.01
N ALA A 519 -18.21 -8.98 19.68
CA ALA A 519 -18.26 -9.62 18.37
C ALA A 519 -19.32 -10.72 18.29
N GLY A 520 -19.87 -10.94 17.11
CA GLY A 520 -20.82 -12.03 16.87
C GLY A 520 -22.18 -11.88 17.57
N TRP A 521 -22.71 -10.66 17.68
CA TRP A 521 -23.92 -10.29 18.39
C TRP A 521 -25.17 -10.24 17.49
N PHE A 522 -25.00 -10.18 16.17
CA PHE A 522 -26.07 -9.99 15.20
C PHE A 522 -25.89 -10.84 13.95
N ASN A 523 -26.94 -10.98 13.14
CA ASN A 523 -26.94 -11.58 11.82
C ASN A 523 -26.20 -12.91 11.73
N ARG A 524 -26.36 -13.80 12.72
CA ARG A 524 -25.81 -15.16 12.83
C ARG A 524 -24.38 -15.26 13.36
N GLY A 525 -24.00 -14.45 14.29
CA GLY A 525 -22.79 -14.64 15.10
C GLY A 525 -21.52 -14.08 14.50
N LEU A 526 -20.36 -14.59 14.89
CA LEU A 526 -19.04 -14.00 14.64
C LEU A 526 -18.74 -13.75 13.15
N ASN A 527 -19.00 -14.76 12.30
CA ASN A 527 -18.98 -14.61 10.86
C ASN A 527 -20.37 -14.18 10.36
N HIS A 528 -20.83 -12.99 10.77
CA HIS A 528 -22.17 -12.50 10.48
C HIS A 528 -22.45 -12.37 8.97
N LYS A 529 -23.70 -12.36 8.57
CA LYS A 529 -24.11 -11.93 7.23
C LYS A 529 -23.82 -10.45 7.07
N VAL A 530 -23.62 -10.02 5.84
CA VAL A 530 -23.41 -8.60 5.53
C VAL A 530 -24.41 -7.69 6.25
N PRO A 531 -23.98 -6.52 6.72
CA PRO A 531 -24.80 -5.63 7.51
C PRO A 531 -25.75 -4.78 6.65
N ASP A 532 -26.52 -5.46 5.76
CA ASP A 532 -27.58 -4.80 4.97
C ASP A 532 -28.85 -4.52 5.83
N HIS A 533 -28.86 -4.97 7.04
CA HIS A 533 -29.75 -4.62 8.17
C HIS A 533 -29.16 -5.22 9.45
N ILE A 534 -29.51 -4.67 10.58
CA ILE A 534 -29.07 -5.17 11.88
C ILE A 534 -30.19 -5.98 12.53
N SER A 535 -29.93 -7.28 12.77
CA SER A 535 -30.85 -8.16 13.48
C SER A 535 -30.13 -8.84 14.62
N VAL A 536 -30.40 -8.39 15.84
CA VAL A 536 -29.80 -8.95 17.07
C VAL A 536 -30.17 -10.41 17.25
N ASP A 537 -29.16 -11.25 17.49
CA ASP A 537 -29.37 -12.69 17.59
C ASP A 537 -30.19 -13.11 18.85
N LYS A 538 -31.32 -13.74 18.61
CA LYS A 538 -32.25 -14.18 19.68
C LYS A 538 -31.62 -15.17 20.64
N ALA A 539 -30.69 -16.01 20.17
CA ALA A 539 -29.99 -16.99 21.01
C ALA A 539 -29.09 -16.33 22.07
N LEU A 540 -28.70 -15.06 21.87
CA LEU A 540 -27.93 -14.29 22.82
C LEU A 540 -28.82 -13.49 23.82
N GLY A 541 -30.12 -13.51 23.63
CA GLY A 541 -31.11 -12.78 24.43
C GLY A 541 -31.93 -11.76 23.63
N GLY A 542 -31.57 -11.49 22.38
CA GLY A 542 -32.29 -10.57 21.51
C GLY A 542 -32.18 -9.11 21.94
N SER A 543 -32.87 -8.21 21.24
CA SER A 543 -32.78 -6.74 21.43
C SER A 543 -32.99 -6.30 22.89
N LYS A 544 -33.99 -6.87 23.59
CA LYS A 544 -34.26 -6.49 24.99
C LYS A 544 -33.10 -6.77 25.97
N GLN A 545 -32.35 -7.82 25.75
CA GLN A 545 -31.18 -8.12 26.59
C GLN A 545 -29.96 -7.29 26.19
N LEU A 546 -29.85 -6.95 24.91
CA LEU A 546 -28.86 -5.98 24.47
C LEU A 546 -29.08 -4.61 25.07
N GLU A 547 -30.32 -4.10 25.06
CA GLU A 547 -30.70 -2.84 25.73
C GLU A 547 -30.29 -2.84 27.22
N LYS A 548 -30.57 -3.92 27.94
CA LYS A 548 -30.14 -4.06 29.35
C LYS A 548 -28.62 -4.09 29.51
N LEU A 549 -27.88 -4.72 28.59
CA LEU A 549 -26.43 -4.71 28.62
C LEU A 549 -25.89 -3.29 28.38
N VAL A 550 -26.49 -2.54 27.44
CA VAL A 550 -26.14 -1.13 27.19
C VAL A 550 -26.40 -0.25 28.41
N ASP A 551 -27.55 -0.39 29.03
CA ASP A 551 -27.90 0.36 30.27
C ASP A 551 -26.91 0.01 31.40
N PHE A 552 -26.67 -1.27 31.63
CA PHE A 552 -25.68 -1.75 32.59
C PHE A 552 -24.29 -1.21 32.32
N ALA A 553 -23.84 -1.23 31.08
CA ALA A 553 -22.51 -0.72 30.69
C ALA A 553 -22.39 0.78 31.01
N LYS A 554 -23.45 1.58 30.73
CA LYS A 554 -23.50 3.00 31.08
C LYS A 554 -23.43 3.21 32.59
N GLU A 555 -24.23 2.45 33.37
CA GLU A 555 -24.24 2.53 34.86
C GLU A 555 -22.88 2.18 35.46
N GLN A 556 -22.16 1.23 34.86
CA GLN A 556 -20.86 0.75 35.35
C GLN A 556 -19.66 1.50 34.74
N ASN A 557 -19.88 2.55 33.95
CA ASN A 557 -18.84 3.27 33.21
C ASN A 557 -17.97 2.32 32.36
N VAL A 558 -18.63 1.42 31.61
CA VAL A 558 -18.02 0.51 30.63
C VAL A 558 -18.38 1.01 29.26
N GLN A 559 -17.38 1.11 28.38
CA GLN A 559 -17.61 1.47 26.97
C GLN A 559 -17.90 0.20 26.16
N LEU A 560 -19.04 0.17 25.48
CA LEU A 560 -19.49 -0.97 24.70
C LEU A 560 -19.44 -0.65 23.20
N PHE A 561 -18.67 -1.43 22.45
CA PHE A 561 -18.48 -1.32 21.01
C PHE A 561 -18.98 -2.61 20.32
N PRO A 562 -20.22 -2.64 19.82
CA PRO A 562 -20.67 -3.74 18.97
C PRO A 562 -19.81 -3.84 17.72
N ASP A 563 -19.28 -5.04 17.45
CA ASP A 563 -18.32 -5.26 16.38
C ASP A 563 -19.01 -5.60 15.05
N VAL A 564 -18.55 -4.97 13.96
CA VAL A 564 -19.06 -5.15 12.60
C VAL A 564 -17.90 -5.26 11.59
N ALA A 565 -17.99 -6.25 10.69
CA ALA A 565 -17.14 -6.33 9.50
C ALA A 565 -17.91 -5.75 8.29
N LEU A 566 -17.29 -4.84 7.56
CA LEU A 566 -17.88 -4.11 6.44
C LEU A 566 -17.26 -4.46 5.08
N LEU A 567 -16.02 -4.98 5.07
CA LEU A 567 -15.26 -5.26 3.85
C LEU A 567 -15.25 -6.74 3.46
N SER A 568 -15.72 -7.64 4.36
CA SER A 568 -15.67 -9.08 4.19
C SER A 568 -17.04 -9.73 4.31
N ALA A 569 -17.42 -10.55 3.33
CA ALA A 569 -18.64 -11.35 3.34
C ALA A 569 -18.32 -12.82 3.64
N ASN A 570 -18.41 -13.20 4.91
CA ASN A 570 -18.13 -14.57 5.38
C ASN A 570 -19.30 -15.54 5.14
N GLN A 571 -20.52 -15.01 5.08
CA GLN A 571 -21.73 -15.79 4.79
C GLN A 571 -22.39 -15.32 3.50
N THR A 572 -22.59 -16.24 2.57
CA THR A 572 -23.16 -15.93 1.24
C THR A 572 -24.68 -15.96 1.22
N SER A 573 -25.35 -16.41 2.30
CA SER A 573 -26.81 -16.43 2.38
C SER A 573 -27.38 -14.99 2.36
N GLY A 574 -28.04 -14.64 1.26
CA GLY A 574 -28.54 -13.27 1.01
C GLY A 574 -27.51 -12.35 0.31
N PHE A 575 -26.27 -12.74 0.24
CA PHE A 575 -25.21 -11.99 -0.47
C PHE A 575 -25.08 -12.48 -1.92
N LYS A 576 -25.42 -11.63 -2.87
CA LYS A 576 -25.30 -11.96 -4.29
C LYS A 576 -23.85 -11.79 -4.74
N VAL A 577 -23.00 -12.80 -4.51
CA VAL A 577 -21.57 -12.78 -4.79
C VAL A 577 -21.24 -12.14 -6.15
N ASN A 578 -21.89 -12.58 -7.23
CA ASN A 578 -21.64 -12.04 -8.57
C ASN A 578 -21.97 -10.56 -8.76
N LYS A 579 -22.74 -9.94 -7.87
CA LYS A 579 -23.13 -8.53 -7.95
C LYS A 579 -22.44 -7.65 -6.92
N LYS A 580 -22.21 -8.20 -5.72
CA LYS A 580 -21.80 -7.43 -4.55
C LYS A 580 -20.34 -7.66 -4.12
N ALA A 581 -19.70 -8.75 -4.57
CA ALA A 581 -18.27 -8.96 -4.33
C ALA A 581 -17.44 -8.16 -5.34
N SER A 582 -16.28 -7.70 -4.91
CA SER A 582 -15.23 -7.17 -5.77
C SER A 582 -14.86 -8.19 -6.86
N ARG A 583 -14.37 -7.72 -7.98
CA ARG A 583 -13.83 -8.54 -9.06
C ARG A 583 -12.32 -8.44 -9.10
N MET A 584 -11.69 -9.57 -9.26
CA MET A 584 -10.28 -9.63 -9.68
C MET A 584 -10.17 -9.23 -11.16
N LEU A 585 -8.97 -8.93 -11.62
CA LEU A 585 -8.69 -8.69 -13.05
C LEU A 585 -9.07 -9.89 -13.94
N SER A 586 -9.07 -11.09 -13.38
CA SER A 586 -9.57 -12.31 -14.04
C SER A 586 -11.10 -12.39 -14.16
N GLU A 587 -11.84 -11.36 -13.75
CA GLU A 587 -13.31 -11.28 -13.74
C GLU A 587 -14.01 -12.23 -12.73
N VAL A 588 -13.25 -13.02 -11.96
CA VAL A 588 -13.83 -13.84 -10.89
C VAL A 588 -14.06 -13.01 -9.64
N PRO A 589 -15.04 -13.37 -8.79
CA PRO A 589 -15.19 -12.70 -7.50
C PRO A 589 -13.93 -12.83 -6.65
N ALA A 590 -13.48 -11.73 -6.07
CA ALA A 590 -12.35 -11.74 -5.16
C ALA A 590 -12.71 -12.49 -3.86
N ALA A 591 -11.89 -13.47 -3.50
CA ALA A 591 -12.15 -14.37 -2.38
C ALA A 591 -10.86 -14.63 -1.60
N THR A 592 -10.96 -14.53 -0.28
CA THR A 592 -9.88 -14.86 0.65
C THR A 592 -10.22 -16.16 1.37
N TYR A 593 -9.24 -17.03 1.51
CA TYR A 593 -9.41 -18.31 2.20
C TYR A 593 -8.76 -18.26 3.60
N PRO A 594 -9.33 -18.98 4.59
CA PRO A 594 -8.72 -19.07 5.91
C PRO A 594 -7.29 -19.60 5.84
N PHE A 595 -6.45 -19.11 6.72
CA PHE A 595 -5.09 -19.56 6.82
C PHE A 595 -4.99 -20.89 7.59
N ASN A 596 -4.19 -21.81 7.09
CA ASN A 596 -3.89 -23.07 7.75
C ASN A 596 -2.46 -23.03 8.32
N MET A 597 -2.35 -22.88 9.64
CA MET A 597 -1.07 -22.78 10.36
C MET A 597 -0.16 -23.98 10.11
N ALA A 598 -0.73 -25.19 10.07
CA ALA A 598 0.04 -26.42 9.90
C ALA A 598 0.64 -26.53 8.49
N LEU A 599 -0.03 -25.99 7.48
CA LEU A 599 0.41 -26.02 6.09
C LEU A 599 1.12 -24.75 5.67
N ASN A 600 1.15 -23.72 6.52
CA ASN A 600 1.65 -22.37 6.24
C ASN A 600 1.16 -21.82 4.89
N ARG A 601 -0.12 -21.98 4.62
CA ARG A 601 -0.78 -21.52 3.40
C ARG A 601 -2.29 -21.33 3.62
N ARG A 602 -2.94 -20.63 2.68
CA ARG A 602 -4.40 -20.53 2.64
C ARG A 602 -5.04 -21.89 2.35
N ASP A 603 -6.10 -22.21 3.07
CA ASP A 603 -6.81 -23.50 2.98
C ASP A 603 -8.01 -23.38 2.03
N ARG A 604 -7.81 -23.76 0.77
CA ARG A 604 -8.86 -23.72 -0.25
C ARG A 604 -9.94 -24.81 -0.09
N GLU A 605 -9.78 -25.72 0.84
CA GLU A 605 -10.81 -26.71 1.16
C GLU A 605 -11.89 -26.15 2.09
N ARG A 606 -11.61 -25.03 2.76
CA ARG A 606 -12.57 -24.27 3.58
C ARG A 606 -13.36 -23.27 2.73
N LEU A 607 -14.51 -22.84 3.28
CA LEU A 607 -15.32 -21.81 2.62
C LEU A 607 -14.57 -20.46 2.58
N PRO A 608 -14.59 -19.76 1.44
CA PRO A 608 -13.96 -18.46 1.33
C PRO A 608 -14.83 -17.36 1.97
N SER A 609 -14.14 -16.29 2.39
CA SER A 609 -14.73 -14.97 2.56
C SER A 609 -14.60 -14.21 1.24
N TYR A 610 -15.66 -13.49 0.85
CA TYR A 610 -15.60 -12.66 -0.34
C TYR A 610 -15.30 -11.22 0.02
N VAL A 611 -14.44 -10.59 -0.76
CA VAL A 611 -14.18 -9.15 -0.65
C VAL A 611 -15.41 -8.38 -1.11
N ILE A 612 -15.95 -7.52 -0.25
CA ILE A 612 -17.11 -6.69 -0.57
C ILE A 612 -16.66 -5.56 -1.51
N SER A 613 -17.42 -5.33 -2.57
CA SER A 613 -17.13 -4.23 -3.50
C SER A 613 -17.23 -2.87 -2.79
N PRO A 614 -16.25 -1.97 -2.96
CA PRO A 614 -16.30 -0.62 -2.39
C PRO A 614 -17.59 0.15 -2.74
N ARG A 615 -18.24 -0.16 -3.86
CA ARG A 615 -19.50 0.46 -4.33
C ARG A 615 -20.65 0.39 -3.36
N ILE A 616 -20.65 -0.58 -2.46
CA ILE A 616 -21.80 -0.84 -1.58
C ILE A 616 -21.48 -0.59 -0.11
N ILE A 617 -20.25 -0.21 0.21
CA ILE A 617 -19.81 0.01 1.60
C ILE A 617 -20.62 1.12 2.26
N GLU A 618 -20.81 2.26 1.61
CA GLU A 618 -21.60 3.37 2.14
C GLU A 618 -23.02 2.92 2.56
N SER A 619 -23.67 2.12 1.72
CA SER A 619 -25.00 1.59 2.03
C SER A 619 -25.01 0.68 3.26
N TYR A 620 -23.94 -0.09 3.47
CA TYR A 620 -23.82 -0.95 4.67
C TYR A 620 -23.50 -0.12 5.92
N VAL A 621 -22.73 0.93 5.77
CA VAL A 621 -22.46 1.90 6.85
C VAL A 621 -23.74 2.59 7.30
N ASP A 622 -24.56 3.06 6.36
CA ASP A 622 -25.83 3.72 6.67
C ASP A 622 -26.80 2.78 7.41
N GLU A 623 -26.94 1.53 6.96
CA GLU A 623 -27.78 0.54 7.63
C GLU A 623 -27.22 0.12 9.00
N MET A 624 -25.89 0.08 9.16
CA MET A 624 -25.24 -0.14 10.44
C MET A 624 -25.55 1.02 11.42
N ILE A 625 -25.32 2.26 11.01
CA ILE A 625 -25.57 3.45 11.82
C ILE A 625 -27.03 3.44 12.29
N LYS A 626 -27.96 3.27 11.36
CA LYS A 626 -29.40 3.21 11.64
C LYS A 626 -29.74 2.11 12.67
N GLY A 627 -29.17 0.92 12.48
CA GLY A 627 -29.44 -0.21 13.38
C GLY A 627 -28.83 -0.07 14.76
N LEU A 628 -27.72 0.67 14.91
CA LEU A 628 -27.06 0.91 16.19
C LEU A 628 -27.65 2.11 16.95
N GLN A 629 -28.17 3.12 16.25
CA GLN A 629 -28.82 4.29 16.89
C GLN A 629 -29.99 3.91 17.81
N ASP A 630 -30.73 2.87 17.46
CA ASP A 630 -31.85 2.36 18.29
C ASP A 630 -31.39 1.89 19.68
N TYR A 631 -30.12 1.44 19.81
CA TYR A 631 -29.56 0.92 21.06
C TYR A 631 -28.70 1.94 21.82
N GLN A 632 -28.35 3.08 21.22
CA GLN A 632 -27.54 4.13 21.86
C GLN A 632 -26.23 3.60 22.49
N THR A 633 -25.51 2.74 21.77
CA THR A 633 -24.29 2.11 22.27
C THR A 633 -23.13 3.09 22.49
N GLY A 634 -23.22 4.30 21.91
CA GLY A 634 -22.19 5.33 22.01
C GLY A 634 -20.97 5.11 21.09
N GLY A 635 -20.76 3.88 20.61
CA GLY A 635 -19.65 3.54 19.74
C GLY A 635 -19.89 2.29 18.92
N VAL A 636 -18.98 2.00 18.01
CA VAL A 636 -18.96 0.81 17.16
C VAL A 636 -17.53 0.29 17.03
N SER A 637 -17.34 -1.03 16.93
CA SER A 637 -16.07 -1.63 16.54
C SER A 637 -16.10 -1.97 15.04
N LEU A 638 -15.07 -1.55 14.32
CA LEU A 638 -14.88 -1.83 12.90
C LEU A 638 -13.73 -2.82 12.71
N ARG A 639 -14.07 -4.05 12.34
CA ARG A 639 -13.11 -5.15 12.27
C ARG A 639 -12.12 -5.03 11.13
N ASP A 640 -12.48 -4.37 10.02
CA ASP A 640 -11.73 -4.44 8.76
C ASP A 640 -11.52 -3.07 8.08
N MET A 641 -12.33 -2.06 8.34
CA MET A 641 -12.34 -0.81 7.57
C MET A 641 -11.11 0.07 7.82
N ALA A 642 -10.49 0.01 8.98
CA ALA A 642 -9.28 0.75 9.30
C ALA A 642 -7.98 -0.03 9.00
N ASP A 643 -8.11 -1.23 8.45
CA ASP A 643 -7.01 -2.17 8.24
C ASP A 643 -6.84 -2.57 6.77
N GLN A 644 -7.93 -2.71 6.02
CA GLN A 644 -7.92 -3.27 4.67
C GLN A 644 -8.41 -2.26 3.63
N LEU A 645 -7.76 -2.29 2.47
CA LEU A 645 -8.17 -1.55 1.28
C LEU A 645 -8.15 -2.48 0.06
N ASN A 646 -9.26 -2.60 -0.62
CA ASN A 646 -9.41 -3.53 -1.73
C ASN A 646 -10.00 -2.83 -2.97
N SER A 647 -9.47 -3.15 -4.14
CA SER A 647 -9.99 -2.71 -5.43
C SER A 647 -11.23 -3.51 -5.86
N ASP A 648 -11.91 -3.03 -6.90
CA ASP A 648 -12.92 -3.79 -7.65
C ASP A 648 -12.69 -3.60 -9.16
N PHE A 649 -12.04 -4.53 -9.81
CA PHE A 649 -11.72 -4.50 -11.24
C PHE A 649 -12.91 -4.94 -12.13
N ARG A 650 -14.11 -4.53 -11.78
CA ARG A 650 -15.30 -4.78 -12.60
C ARG A 650 -15.24 -3.96 -13.89
N LYS A 651 -15.21 -4.65 -15.03
CA LYS A 651 -14.92 -4.15 -16.36
C LYS A 651 -15.65 -2.86 -16.76
N SER A 652 -16.87 -2.63 -16.30
CA SER A 652 -17.66 -1.46 -16.67
C SER A 652 -17.43 -0.22 -15.81
N ASN A 653 -16.72 -0.37 -14.68
CA ASN A 653 -16.49 0.69 -13.72
C ASN A 653 -15.50 0.16 -12.69
N GLU A 654 -14.22 0.27 -12.98
CA GLU A 654 -13.17 -0.12 -12.04
C GLU A 654 -13.11 0.86 -10.88
N ILE A 655 -12.84 0.35 -9.69
CA ILE A 655 -12.49 1.13 -8.49
C ILE A 655 -11.11 0.67 -8.07
N ASP A 656 -10.13 1.53 -8.18
CA ASP A 656 -8.80 1.24 -7.72
C ASP A 656 -8.66 1.42 -6.20
N ARG A 657 -7.51 1.09 -5.69
CA ARG A 657 -7.25 1.11 -4.25
C ARG A 657 -7.27 2.52 -3.66
N SER A 658 -6.95 3.55 -4.45
CA SER A 658 -6.99 4.95 -3.99
C SER A 658 -8.42 5.49 -3.93
N GLU A 659 -9.29 5.09 -4.84
CA GLU A 659 -10.72 5.39 -4.75
C GLU A 659 -11.37 4.64 -3.57
N SER A 660 -10.96 3.39 -3.31
CA SER A 660 -11.42 2.62 -2.15
C SER A 660 -10.99 3.27 -0.83
N GLU A 661 -9.79 3.84 -0.76
CA GLU A 661 -9.33 4.63 0.39
C GLU A 661 -10.26 5.82 0.65
N GLN A 662 -10.62 6.57 -0.39
CA GLN A 662 -11.54 7.71 -0.26
C GLN A 662 -12.92 7.28 0.23
N ILE A 663 -13.46 6.16 -0.26
CA ILE A 663 -14.74 5.60 0.20
C ILE A 663 -14.67 5.20 1.67
N SER A 664 -13.57 4.61 2.10
CA SER A 664 -13.34 4.24 3.51
C SER A 664 -13.26 5.48 4.41
N VAL A 665 -12.53 6.51 3.99
CA VAL A 665 -12.43 7.79 4.71
C VAL A 665 -13.79 8.45 4.84
N GLN A 666 -14.56 8.57 3.77
CA GLN A 666 -15.92 9.13 3.79
C GLN A 666 -16.86 8.34 4.70
N SER A 667 -16.72 7.02 4.73
CA SER A 667 -17.49 6.15 5.61
C SER A 667 -17.14 6.36 7.08
N LEU A 668 -15.85 6.49 7.41
CA LEU A 668 -15.39 6.79 8.78
C LEU A 668 -15.85 8.17 9.22
N GLU A 669 -15.79 9.17 8.36
CA GLU A 669 -16.29 10.52 8.59
C GLU A 669 -17.81 10.52 8.86
N ASN A 670 -18.57 9.77 8.08
CA ASN A 670 -20.01 9.60 8.29
C ASN A 670 -20.34 9.00 9.67
N ILE A 671 -19.63 7.92 10.08
CA ILE A 671 -19.81 7.29 11.39
C ILE A 671 -19.47 8.27 12.52
N SER A 672 -18.31 8.94 12.44
CA SER A 672 -17.88 9.93 13.43
C SER A 672 -18.83 11.14 13.49
N GLY A 673 -19.35 11.59 12.34
CA GLY A 673 -20.34 12.67 12.23
C GLY A 673 -21.66 12.37 12.97
N HIS A 674 -21.98 11.09 13.19
CA HIS A 674 -23.11 10.65 14.02
C HIS A 674 -22.77 10.56 15.52
N GLN A 675 -21.64 11.12 15.94
CA GLN A 675 -21.14 11.12 17.34
C GLN A 675 -20.90 9.70 17.88
N MET A 676 -20.60 8.74 17.02
CA MET A 676 -20.23 7.39 17.42
C MET A 676 -18.71 7.31 17.58
N GLN A 677 -18.26 6.85 18.73
CA GLN A 677 -16.86 6.50 18.95
C GLN A 677 -16.48 5.28 18.10
N ILE A 678 -15.29 5.28 17.51
CA ILE A 678 -14.83 4.19 16.66
C ILE A 678 -13.64 3.50 17.33
N LEU A 679 -13.83 2.23 17.69
CA LEU A 679 -12.78 1.29 17.97
C LEU A 679 -12.52 0.49 16.69
N ALA A 680 -11.27 0.36 16.27
CA ALA A 680 -10.96 -0.39 15.05
C ALA A 680 -9.83 -1.39 15.27
N ASP A 681 -9.87 -2.48 14.52
CA ASP A 681 -8.70 -3.35 14.37
C ASP A 681 -7.72 -2.73 13.37
N GLY A 682 -6.41 -2.81 13.64
CA GLY A 682 -5.36 -2.26 12.81
C GLY A 682 -5.11 -0.77 13.06
N GLY A 683 -5.41 0.11 12.13
CA GLY A 683 -5.20 1.56 12.27
C GLY A 683 -4.23 2.11 11.25
N ASN A 684 -4.57 1.98 9.98
CA ASN A 684 -3.89 2.65 8.88
C ASN A 684 -4.01 4.18 9.01
N ALA A 685 -3.00 4.90 8.55
CA ALA A 685 -2.92 6.36 8.73
C ALA A 685 -4.14 7.14 8.23
N TYR A 686 -4.81 6.67 7.17
CA TYR A 686 -6.03 7.32 6.65
C TYR A 686 -7.20 7.29 7.64
N ALA A 687 -7.21 6.31 8.55
CA ALA A 687 -8.29 6.12 9.52
C ALA A 687 -8.04 6.86 10.86
N LEU A 688 -6.78 7.12 11.22
CA LEU A 688 -6.39 7.66 12.54
C LEU A 688 -7.19 8.89 12.99
N PRO A 689 -7.53 9.88 12.13
CA PRO A 689 -8.27 11.06 12.56
C PRO A 689 -9.69 10.77 13.09
N TYR A 690 -10.23 9.61 12.80
CA TYR A 690 -11.60 9.21 13.14
C TYR A 690 -11.68 8.20 14.30
N LEU A 691 -10.52 7.61 14.67
CA LEU A 691 -10.46 6.54 15.66
C LEU A 691 -10.29 7.09 17.07
N THR A 692 -11.03 6.53 18.04
CA THR A 692 -10.80 6.76 19.47
C THR A 692 -9.93 5.69 20.09
N ASP A 693 -10.00 4.47 19.53
CA ASP A 693 -9.32 3.28 20.04
C ASP A 693 -8.88 2.35 18.92
N ILE A 694 -7.74 1.69 19.12
CA ILE A 694 -7.18 0.70 18.19
C ILE A 694 -6.90 -0.59 18.97
N THR A 695 -7.43 -1.71 18.46
CA THR A 695 -6.99 -3.06 18.81
C THR A 695 -6.18 -3.64 17.65
N ASP A 696 -5.38 -4.66 17.93
CA ASP A 696 -4.47 -5.27 16.95
C ASP A 696 -3.46 -4.26 16.34
N ALA A 697 -3.09 -3.20 17.11
CA ALA A 697 -1.99 -2.32 16.72
C ALA A 697 -0.68 -3.13 16.62
N PRO A 698 0.21 -2.83 15.64
CA PRO A 698 1.47 -3.56 15.49
C PRO A 698 2.38 -3.33 16.70
N MET A 699 2.72 -4.40 17.43
CA MET A 699 3.60 -4.37 18.61
C MET A 699 5.01 -4.90 18.31
N SER A 700 5.31 -5.15 17.04
CA SER A 700 6.59 -5.63 16.55
C SER A 700 6.77 -5.30 15.08
N SER A 701 8.00 -5.42 14.57
CA SER A 701 8.27 -5.50 13.13
C SER A 701 8.06 -6.94 12.61
N SER A 702 8.19 -7.13 11.31
CA SER A 702 8.21 -8.47 10.69
C SER A 702 9.48 -9.25 10.99
N ASN A 703 10.48 -8.63 11.60
CA ASN A 703 11.79 -9.19 11.86
C ASN A 703 12.45 -9.72 10.58
N PHE A 704 12.36 -8.98 9.49
CA PHE A 704 13.10 -9.32 8.28
C PHE A 704 14.59 -9.39 8.57
N LYS A 705 15.27 -10.35 7.99
CA LYS A 705 16.71 -10.55 8.24
C LYS A 705 17.57 -9.35 7.83
N LEU A 706 17.05 -8.44 7.03
CA LEU A 706 17.72 -7.19 6.67
C LEU A 706 17.68 -6.16 7.80
N GLU A 707 16.65 -6.18 8.63
CA GLU A 707 16.46 -5.28 9.77
C GLU A 707 17.48 -5.56 10.89
N ASP A 708 17.84 -4.52 11.62
CA ASP A 708 18.79 -4.57 12.71
C ASP A 708 18.15 -4.28 14.06
N GLN A 709 17.11 -3.43 14.08
CA GLN A 709 16.46 -3.01 15.32
C GLN A 709 14.96 -2.71 15.07
N GLU A 710 14.12 -3.31 15.90
CA GLU A 710 12.71 -2.94 16.04
C GLU A 710 12.58 -1.66 16.87
N ILE A 711 11.64 -0.79 16.53
CA ILE A 711 11.35 0.47 17.23
C ILE A 711 9.85 0.73 17.34
N PRO A 712 9.36 1.41 18.40
CA PRO A 712 7.95 1.73 18.60
C PRO A 712 7.51 2.99 17.83
N PHE A 713 7.92 3.14 16.58
CA PHE A 713 7.62 4.35 15.80
C PHE A 713 6.12 4.60 15.67
N TYR A 714 5.34 3.53 15.38
CA TYR A 714 3.87 3.64 15.29
C TYR A 714 3.28 4.18 16.59
N GLN A 715 3.69 3.66 17.74
CA GLN A 715 3.22 4.08 19.06
C GLN A 715 3.65 5.52 19.37
N MET A 716 4.85 5.91 19.00
CA MET A 716 5.32 7.30 19.17
C MET A 716 4.45 8.28 18.37
N VAL A 717 3.97 7.87 17.20
CA VAL A 717 3.08 8.69 16.37
C VAL A 717 1.69 8.83 16.98
N ILE A 718 1.08 7.75 17.50
CA ILE A 718 -0.33 7.75 17.89
C ILE A 718 -0.58 8.00 19.39
N ARG A 719 0.42 7.78 20.26
CA ARG A 719 0.26 7.98 21.71
C ARG A 719 -0.07 9.43 22.05
N GLY A 720 -1.09 9.64 22.89
CA GLY A 720 -1.62 10.96 23.21
C GLY A 720 -2.74 11.44 22.28
N TYR A 721 -3.02 10.69 21.21
CA TYR A 721 -4.09 11.00 20.24
C TYR A 721 -5.12 9.88 20.13
N VAL A 722 -4.69 8.62 20.12
CA VAL A 722 -5.56 7.45 20.03
C VAL A 722 -5.13 6.46 21.11
N ASN A 723 -6.09 5.85 21.81
CA ASN A 723 -5.80 4.74 22.73
C ASN A 723 -5.57 3.46 21.91
N TYR A 724 -4.68 2.60 22.36
CA TYR A 724 -4.37 1.39 21.60
C TYR A 724 -3.93 0.21 22.48
N THR A 725 -4.04 -0.95 21.88
CA THR A 725 -3.47 -2.20 22.37
C THR A 725 -3.06 -3.10 21.19
N GLY A 726 -2.15 -4.05 21.44
CA GLY A 726 -1.78 -5.08 20.47
C GLY A 726 -2.84 -6.16 20.32
N VAL A 727 -2.40 -7.38 20.01
CA VAL A 727 -3.26 -8.56 19.90
C VAL A 727 -3.69 -9.10 21.27
N PRO A 728 -4.81 -9.86 21.38
CA PRO A 728 -5.25 -10.44 22.65
C PRO A 728 -4.17 -11.36 23.23
N TYR A 729 -3.79 -11.13 24.50
CA TYR A 729 -2.73 -11.91 25.16
C TYR A 729 -2.96 -13.42 25.06
N ASN A 730 -4.15 -13.88 25.38
CA ASN A 730 -4.49 -15.30 25.43
C ASN A 730 -4.56 -15.98 24.05
N LEU A 731 -4.40 -15.26 22.96
CA LEU A 731 -4.27 -15.77 21.58
C LEU A 731 -2.98 -15.30 20.90
N SER A 732 -2.10 -14.64 21.64
CA SER A 732 -0.82 -14.11 21.14
C SER A 732 0.26 -15.19 21.11
N THR A 733 1.42 -14.80 20.60
CA THR A 733 2.64 -15.63 20.59
C THR A 733 3.53 -15.39 21.80
N PHE A 734 3.11 -14.58 22.77
CA PHE A 734 3.85 -14.38 24.02
C PHE A 734 3.96 -15.69 24.79
N THR A 735 5.16 -15.98 25.28
CA THR A 735 5.42 -17.24 26.01
C THR A 735 4.94 -17.19 27.44
N ASP A 736 4.89 -15.98 28.03
CA ASP A 736 4.43 -15.74 29.40
C ASP A 736 3.93 -14.29 29.59
N SER A 737 3.28 -14.06 30.73
CA SER A 737 2.71 -12.76 31.09
C SER A 737 3.76 -11.67 31.31
N LYS A 738 4.97 -12.00 31.78
CA LYS A 738 6.02 -11.01 32.02
C LYS A 738 6.46 -10.34 30.72
N GLN A 739 6.69 -11.12 29.66
CA GLN A 739 7.07 -10.59 28.35
C GLN A 739 5.97 -9.65 27.80
N TYR A 740 4.70 -10.01 27.98
CA TYR A 740 3.59 -9.16 27.60
C TYR A 740 3.55 -7.86 28.40
N VAL A 741 3.74 -7.93 29.73
CA VAL A 741 3.77 -6.76 30.62
C VAL A 741 4.92 -5.83 30.20
N LEU A 742 6.14 -6.34 30.03
CA LEU A 742 7.29 -5.55 29.61
C LEU A 742 7.05 -4.87 28.27
N LYS A 743 6.48 -5.60 27.29
CA LYS A 743 6.17 -5.04 25.98
C LYS A 743 5.09 -3.95 26.07
N SER A 744 4.08 -4.16 26.89
CA SER A 744 3.03 -3.17 27.13
C SER A 744 3.59 -1.91 27.79
N LEU A 745 4.52 -2.03 28.72
CA LEU A 745 5.15 -0.90 29.41
C LEU A 745 6.11 -0.13 28.51
N GLU A 746 6.92 -0.83 27.70
CA GLU A 746 7.81 -0.22 26.72
C GLU A 746 7.03 0.58 25.67
N TYR A 747 5.95 -0.01 25.15
CA TYR A 747 5.17 0.56 24.04
C TYR A 747 3.98 1.43 24.51
N GLY A 748 3.73 1.51 25.81
CA GLY A 748 2.63 2.27 26.37
C GLY A 748 1.23 1.73 26.00
N SER A 749 1.08 0.42 25.81
CA SER A 749 -0.16 -0.19 25.35
C SER A 749 -1.06 -0.70 26.47
N GLY A 750 -2.38 -0.69 26.24
CA GLY A 750 -3.37 -1.26 27.16
C GLY A 750 -3.35 -2.79 27.20
N VAL A 751 -4.11 -3.37 28.12
CA VAL A 751 -4.29 -4.83 28.25
C VAL A 751 -5.41 -5.29 27.33
N TYR A 752 -5.24 -6.42 26.66
CA TYR A 752 -6.26 -6.96 25.76
C TYR A 752 -6.42 -8.48 25.90
N PHE A 753 -7.68 -8.91 26.08
CA PHE A 753 -8.09 -10.31 26.10
C PHE A 753 -9.31 -10.55 25.22
N LYS A 754 -9.39 -11.78 24.65
CA LYS A 754 -10.58 -12.27 23.93
C LYS A 754 -11.20 -13.42 24.72
N TRP A 755 -12.48 -13.29 25.11
CA TRP A 755 -13.13 -14.27 25.97
C TRP A 755 -14.47 -14.79 25.45
N ILE A 756 -14.81 -15.99 25.91
CA ILE A 756 -16.15 -16.57 25.89
C ILE A 756 -16.55 -16.98 27.31
N TYR A 757 -17.83 -16.98 27.59
CA TYR A 757 -18.40 -17.46 28.85
C TYR A 757 -18.43 -19.00 28.90
N GLU A 758 -18.87 -19.63 27.79
CA GLU A 758 -18.97 -21.08 27.67
C GLU A 758 -17.58 -21.76 27.65
N PRO A 759 -17.50 -23.05 28.01
CA PRO A 759 -16.25 -23.80 27.93
C PRO A 759 -15.68 -23.89 26.51
N ASN A 760 -14.34 -23.91 26.39
CA ASN A 760 -13.61 -23.92 25.11
C ASN A 760 -14.03 -25.05 24.15
N HIS A 761 -14.51 -26.23 24.67
CA HIS A 761 -14.93 -27.34 23.80
C HIS A 761 -16.14 -27.03 22.91
N LYS A 762 -16.87 -25.92 23.17
CA LYS A 762 -17.98 -25.49 22.33
C LYS A 762 -17.56 -25.11 20.93
N VAL A 763 -16.32 -24.62 20.76
CA VAL A 763 -15.76 -24.22 19.45
C VAL A 763 -15.14 -25.40 18.68
N LYS A 764 -14.96 -26.53 19.33
CA LYS A 764 -14.36 -27.72 18.72
C LYS A 764 -15.18 -28.21 17.53
N ASP A 765 -14.49 -28.68 16.48
CA ASP A 765 -15.07 -29.16 15.24
C ASP A 765 -15.89 -28.09 14.49
N THR A 766 -15.47 -26.83 14.59
CA THR A 766 -16.02 -25.69 13.86
C THR A 766 -14.90 -24.94 13.12
N GLU A 767 -15.25 -23.99 12.28
CA GLU A 767 -14.28 -23.05 11.67
C GLU A 767 -13.63 -22.11 12.70
N PHE A 768 -14.14 -22.08 13.93
CA PHE A 768 -13.70 -21.25 15.05
C PHE A 768 -12.82 -22.03 16.04
N ASP A 769 -12.25 -23.16 15.66
CA ASP A 769 -11.41 -24.01 16.52
C ASP A 769 -10.14 -23.28 17.01
N TYR A 770 -9.72 -22.19 16.36
CA TYR A 770 -8.65 -21.30 16.82
C TYR A 770 -8.97 -20.59 18.13
N LEU A 771 -10.25 -20.53 18.56
CA LEU A 771 -10.69 -19.99 19.85
C LEU A 771 -10.59 -21.04 20.97
N TYR A 772 -9.51 -21.81 21.01
CA TYR A 772 -9.32 -22.94 21.92
C TYR A 772 -8.91 -22.56 23.34
N ALA A 773 -8.49 -21.30 23.57
CA ALA A 773 -7.97 -20.82 24.87
C ALA A 773 -8.64 -19.50 25.30
N VAL A 774 -9.96 -19.40 25.17
CA VAL A 774 -10.68 -18.13 25.38
C VAL A 774 -11.73 -18.17 26.49
N ASN A 775 -11.90 -19.28 27.24
CA ASN A 775 -12.84 -19.29 28.36
C ASN A 775 -12.38 -18.32 29.45
N TYR A 776 -13.26 -17.39 29.83
CA TYR A 776 -12.93 -16.28 30.73
C TYR A 776 -12.50 -16.74 32.15
N GLU A 777 -13.07 -17.84 32.67
CA GLU A 777 -12.75 -18.32 34.02
C GLU A 777 -11.27 -18.73 34.14
N GLN A 778 -10.65 -19.13 33.04
CA GLN A 778 -9.24 -19.51 33.01
C GLN A 778 -8.33 -18.29 33.12
N TRP A 779 -8.78 -17.12 32.67
CA TRP A 779 -7.93 -15.94 32.45
C TRP A 779 -8.22 -14.75 33.35
N ILE A 780 -9.44 -14.62 33.93
CA ILE A 780 -9.89 -13.38 34.57
C ILE A 780 -8.99 -12.95 35.75
N LYS A 781 -8.41 -13.87 36.49
CA LYS A 781 -7.49 -13.55 37.61
C LYS A 781 -6.15 -13.05 37.10
N GLU A 782 -5.54 -13.77 36.18
CA GLU A 782 -4.27 -13.39 35.53
C GLU A 782 -4.42 -12.05 34.81
N ALA A 783 -5.53 -11.84 34.11
CA ALA A 783 -5.84 -10.58 33.44
C ALA A 783 -5.95 -9.41 34.44
N ALA A 784 -6.53 -9.63 35.60
CA ALA A 784 -6.61 -8.60 36.65
C ALA A 784 -5.22 -8.29 37.24
N GLU A 785 -4.39 -9.30 37.49
CA GLU A 785 -3.01 -9.12 37.97
C GLU A 785 -2.18 -8.34 36.97
N MET A 786 -2.22 -8.71 35.67
CA MET A 786 -1.54 -8.00 34.60
C MET A 786 -2.04 -6.55 34.47
N TYR A 787 -3.35 -6.36 34.55
CA TYR A 787 -3.93 -5.01 34.48
C TYR A 787 -3.45 -4.13 35.64
N GLN A 788 -3.45 -4.64 36.88
CA GLN A 788 -2.99 -3.89 38.04
C GLN A 788 -1.52 -3.49 37.90
N GLU A 789 -0.67 -4.38 37.40
CA GLU A 789 0.75 -4.10 37.20
C GLU A 789 0.96 -3.04 36.11
N ILE A 790 0.37 -3.21 34.94
CA ILE A 790 0.49 -2.28 33.83
C ILE A 790 -0.16 -0.92 34.19
N ASN A 791 -1.37 -0.92 34.78
CA ASN A 791 -2.05 0.30 35.17
C ASN A 791 -1.28 1.08 36.25
N GLY A 792 -0.64 0.42 37.20
CA GLY A 792 0.17 1.06 38.24
C GLY A 792 1.29 1.94 37.70
N VAL A 793 1.73 1.66 36.49
CA VAL A 793 2.73 2.46 35.75
C VAL A 793 2.05 3.43 34.78
N LEU A 794 1.24 2.89 33.85
CA LEU A 794 0.72 3.66 32.71
C LEU A 794 -0.37 4.67 33.06
N GLU A 795 -1.05 4.55 34.20
CA GLU A 795 -2.01 5.58 34.67
C GLU A 795 -1.33 6.95 34.85
N LYS A 796 -0.05 6.98 35.17
CA LYS A 796 0.73 8.20 35.36
C LYS A 796 1.10 8.89 34.04
N VAL A 797 1.03 8.15 32.97
CA VAL A 797 1.34 8.61 31.61
C VAL A 797 0.14 8.48 30.66
N GLN A 798 -1.05 8.32 31.23
CA GLN A 798 -2.28 8.28 30.44
C GLN A 798 -2.44 9.60 29.67
N ASN A 799 -2.71 9.49 28.36
CA ASN A 799 -2.80 10.64 27.44
C ASN A 799 -1.51 11.50 27.33
N GLN A 800 -0.35 10.96 27.76
CA GLN A 800 0.94 11.60 27.52
C GLN A 800 1.58 11.02 26.26
N ARG A 801 2.22 11.88 25.46
CA ARG A 801 2.98 11.47 24.28
C ARG A 801 4.26 10.75 24.70
N ILE A 802 4.71 9.79 23.89
CA ILE A 802 6.05 9.23 24.00
C ILE A 802 7.00 10.22 23.35
N THR A 803 7.94 10.78 24.14
CA THR A 803 8.89 11.78 23.69
C THR A 803 10.29 11.21 23.41
N GLY A 804 10.57 10.01 23.91
CA GLY A 804 11.85 9.34 23.68
C GLY A 804 11.70 7.84 23.72
N HIS A 805 12.54 7.16 22.98
CA HIS A 805 12.74 5.71 23.07
C HIS A 805 14.20 5.40 22.74
N GLU A 806 14.87 4.67 23.60
CA GLU A 806 16.30 4.40 23.46
C GLU A 806 16.64 2.97 23.84
N LYS A 807 17.48 2.33 23.02
CA LYS A 807 18.12 1.07 23.38
C LYS A 807 19.35 1.36 24.23
N LEU A 808 19.29 1.08 25.54
CA LEU A 808 20.38 1.33 26.47
C LEU A 808 21.43 0.20 26.46
N ASP A 809 20.98 -1.04 26.26
CA ASP A 809 21.82 -2.23 26.09
C ASP A 809 21.03 -3.29 25.31
N ASP A 810 21.67 -4.43 25.00
CA ASP A 810 20.96 -5.53 24.36
C ASP A 810 19.82 -6.03 25.26
N GLY A 811 18.59 -5.97 24.73
CA GLY A 811 17.37 -6.33 25.47
C GLY A 811 16.99 -5.35 26.58
N VAL A 812 17.53 -4.14 26.59
CA VAL A 812 17.18 -3.09 27.58
C VAL A 812 16.78 -1.82 26.86
N TYR A 813 15.56 -1.35 27.11
CA TYR A 813 14.98 -0.19 26.43
C TYR A 813 14.40 0.80 27.42
N LYS A 814 14.54 2.08 27.12
CA LYS A 814 13.97 3.20 27.87
C LYS A 814 12.94 3.90 27.03
N THR A 815 11.78 4.17 27.63
CA THR A 815 10.71 4.99 27.04
C THR A 815 10.46 6.19 27.91
N ASP A 816 10.55 7.40 27.36
CA ASP A 816 10.31 8.67 28.01
C ASP A 816 8.96 9.26 27.58
N TYR A 817 8.25 9.89 28.53
CA TYR A 817 6.95 10.52 28.31
C TYR A 817 7.01 12.04 28.51
N GLU A 818 6.06 12.76 27.92
CA GLU A 818 5.99 14.21 27.89
C GLU A 818 6.01 14.86 29.29
N ASN A 819 5.45 14.20 30.30
CA ASN A 819 5.43 14.69 31.67
C ASN A 819 6.72 14.38 32.47
N GLY A 820 7.78 13.87 31.80
CA GLY A 820 9.05 13.55 32.42
C GLY A 820 9.11 12.18 33.13
N VAL A 821 8.03 11.41 33.12
CA VAL A 821 8.04 10.01 33.57
C VAL A 821 8.75 9.16 32.53
N TYR A 822 9.52 8.18 33.00
CA TYR A 822 10.15 7.19 32.13
C TYR A 822 9.96 5.76 32.66
N VAL A 823 10.06 4.80 31.74
CA VAL A 823 10.07 3.37 32.01
C VAL A 823 11.32 2.77 31.36
N ILE A 824 12.08 1.94 32.11
CA ILE A 824 13.17 1.13 31.55
C ILE A 824 12.80 -0.33 31.72
N VAL A 825 12.80 -1.08 30.65
CA VAL A 825 12.49 -2.51 30.64
C VAL A 825 13.76 -3.33 30.36
N ASN A 826 13.90 -4.47 31.06
CA ASN A 826 14.95 -5.45 30.85
C ASN A 826 14.30 -6.79 30.42
N TYR A 827 14.46 -7.17 29.17
CA TYR A 827 13.98 -8.45 28.64
C TYR A 827 14.92 -9.63 28.93
N ASN A 828 16.12 -9.35 29.43
CA ASN A 828 17.13 -10.39 29.66
C ASN A 828 16.77 -11.28 30.85
N HIS A 829 17.13 -12.56 30.78
CA HIS A 829 17.02 -13.51 31.90
C HIS A 829 18.08 -13.29 33.01
N SER A 830 18.79 -12.17 32.96
CA SER A 830 19.78 -11.76 33.97
C SER A 830 19.62 -10.29 34.33
N ALA A 831 19.98 -9.94 35.56
CA ALA A 831 19.99 -8.53 35.96
C ALA A 831 21.04 -7.74 35.17
N VAL A 832 20.71 -6.49 34.83
CA VAL A 832 21.60 -5.55 34.14
C VAL A 832 21.82 -4.30 34.99
N HIS A 833 22.94 -3.60 34.75
CA HIS A 833 23.23 -2.32 35.39
C HIS A 833 23.27 -1.23 34.32
N VAL A 834 22.38 -0.25 34.43
CA VAL A 834 22.29 0.90 33.52
C VAL A 834 22.24 2.16 34.37
N ASP A 835 23.04 3.15 34.04
CA ASP A 835 23.09 4.47 34.72
C ASP A 835 23.23 4.38 36.26
N GLY A 836 23.92 3.34 36.75
CA GLY A 836 24.13 3.11 38.19
C GLY A 836 22.95 2.46 38.92
N GLN A 837 21.91 2.06 38.22
CA GLN A 837 20.72 1.34 38.71
C GLN A 837 20.78 -0.13 38.28
N GLN A 838 20.44 -1.05 39.19
CA GLN A 838 20.25 -2.45 38.84
C GLN A 838 18.80 -2.69 38.45
N ILE A 839 18.61 -3.35 37.32
CA ILE A 839 17.30 -3.81 36.83
C ILE A 839 17.35 -5.33 36.85
N GLU A 840 16.44 -5.94 37.59
CA GLU A 840 16.37 -7.39 37.74
C GLU A 840 16.04 -8.07 36.40
N ALA A 841 16.26 -9.38 36.33
CA ALA A 841 15.90 -10.19 35.15
C ALA A 841 14.40 -10.10 34.86
N GLU A 842 14.04 -9.94 33.57
CA GLU A 842 12.64 -9.86 33.12
C GLU A 842 11.79 -8.91 33.98
N SER A 843 12.31 -7.68 34.17
CA SER A 843 11.72 -6.68 35.06
C SER A 843 11.84 -5.27 34.47
N TYR A 844 11.31 -4.30 35.19
CA TYR A 844 11.37 -2.90 34.80
C TYR A 844 11.62 -1.99 36.01
N ILE A 845 12.05 -0.78 35.72
CA ILE A 845 12.07 0.32 36.67
C ILE A 845 11.40 1.54 36.08
N THR A 846 10.92 2.39 36.92
CA THR A 846 10.26 3.62 36.58
C THR A 846 10.85 4.79 37.35
N GLY A 847 10.75 5.99 36.79
CA GLY A 847 11.26 7.20 37.44
C GLY A 847 10.76 8.48 36.79
N GLY A 848 11.22 9.62 37.29
CA GLY A 848 10.85 10.94 36.84
C GLY A 848 10.28 11.80 37.98
N GLU A 849 10.13 13.10 37.74
CA GLU A 849 9.71 14.06 38.77
C GLU A 849 8.29 13.82 39.30
N HIS A 850 7.46 13.08 38.56
CA HIS A 850 6.03 12.81 38.87
C HIS A 850 5.74 11.33 39.17
N PHE A 851 6.79 10.53 39.45
CA PHE A 851 6.61 9.11 39.76
C PHE A 851 6.40 8.80 41.24
#